data_28670c93378bbfb166d636fff5322127
#
_entry.id   28670c93378bbfb166d636fff5322127
#
_cell.length_a   1.000
_cell.length_b   1.000
_cell.length_c   1.000
_cell.angle_alpha   90.00
_cell.angle_beta   90.00
_cell.angle_gamma   90.00
#
_symmetry.space_group_name_H-M   'P 1'
#
loop_
_entity.id
_entity.type
_entity.pdbx_description
1 polymer ?
#
loop_
_entity_poly.entity_id
_entity_poly.type
_entity_poly.pdbx_seq_one_letter_code
_entity_poly.pdbx_strand_id
1 'polypeptide(L)'
;MYKKLKLTTISELIKNIYCSLSVIIIGCASAYAVEFNKDLIEAEDRENVNLSQFETDGQLPVGKYSLSTLINNKRTPIHLDLQWVLIDNQTAVCVTPEQLTLLGFSDEFIEKTQQNLIDGCYPIEKEKQITTYLDKGKMQLSISAPQAWLKYKDANWTPPELWNHGIAGAFLDYNLYASHYAPHQGDNSQNISSYGQAGVNLGAWRLRTDYQYDQSFNNGKSQATNLDFPRIYLFRPIPAMNAKLTIGQYDTESSIFDSFHFSGISLKSDENMLPPDLRGYAPQITGVAQTNAKVTVSQNNRIIYQENVPPGPFAITNLFNTLQGQLDVKVEEEDGRVTQWQVASNSIPYLTRKGQIRYTTAMGKPTSVGGDSLQQPFFWTGEFSWGWLNNVSLYGGSVLTNRDYQSLAAGVGFNLNSLGSLSFDVTRSDAQLHNQDKETGYSYRANYSKRFESTGSQLTFAGYRFSDKNFVTMNEYINDTNHYTNYQNEKESYIVTFNQYLESLRLNTYVSLARNTYWDASSNVNYSLSLSRDFDIGPLKNVSTSLTFSRINWEEDNQDQLYLNISIPWGTSRTLSYGMQRNQDNEISHTASWYDSSDRNNSWSVSASGDNDEFKDMKASLRASYQHNTENGRLYLSGTSQRDSYYSLNASWNGSFTATRHGAAFHDYSGSADSRFMIDADGTEDIPLNNKRAVTNRYGIGVIPSVSSYITTSLSVDTRNLPENVDIENSVITTTLTEGAIGYAKLDTRKGYQIIGVIRLADGSHPPLGISVKDETSHKELGLVADGGFVYLNGIQDDNKLALRWGDKSCFIQPPNSSNLTTGTAILPCISQN
;
A
#
# COMPACT_ATOMS: atom_id res chain seq x y z
N MET A 1 28.60 -1.45 -55.57
CA MET A 1 28.22 -2.79 -56.10
C MET A 1 27.63 -3.62 -54.97
N TYR A 2 26.38 -3.44 -54.62
CA TYR A 2 25.70 -4.17 -53.53
C TYR A 2 24.64 -5.10 -54.16
N LYS A 3 24.85 -6.42 -53.99
CA LYS A 3 23.90 -7.45 -54.39
C LYS A 3 22.67 -7.46 -53.47
N LYS A 4 21.48 -7.20 -54.00
CA LYS A 4 20.19 -7.49 -53.34
C LYS A 4 20.03 -9.01 -53.24
N LEU A 5 20.00 -9.55 -52.04
CA LEU A 5 19.52 -10.90 -51.77
C LEU A 5 17.98 -10.86 -51.66
N LYS A 6 17.35 -11.74 -52.48
CA LYS A 6 15.89 -11.87 -52.57
C LYS A 6 15.31 -12.48 -51.27
N LEU A 7 14.40 -11.76 -50.64
CA LEU A 7 13.61 -12.17 -49.49
C LEU A 7 12.53 -13.24 -49.74
N THR A 8 12.51 -13.87 -50.91
CA THR A 8 11.46 -14.82 -51.31
C THR A 8 11.71 -16.28 -50.91
N THR A 9 12.92 -16.64 -50.51
CA THR A 9 13.27 -18.04 -50.19
C THR A 9 13.10 -18.41 -48.72
N ILE A 10 13.04 -17.43 -47.83
CA ILE A 10 12.85 -17.66 -46.37
C ILE A 10 11.37 -17.84 -46.04
N SER A 11 10.46 -17.21 -46.78
CA SER A 11 9.01 -17.31 -46.57
C SER A 11 8.43 -18.70 -46.92
N GLU A 12 9.01 -19.39 -47.92
CA GLU A 12 8.58 -20.76 -48.26
C GLU A 12 9.13 -21.82 -47.31
N LEU A 13 10.32 -21.61 -46.75
CA LEU A 13 10.86 -22.53 -45.73
C LEU A 13 10.09 -22.44 -44.41
N ILE A 14 9.64 -21.26 -44.01
CA ILE A 14 8.85 -21.06 -42.77
C ILE A 14 7.43 -21.61 -42.92
N LYS A 15 6.81 -21.52 -44.11
CA LYS A 15 5.50 -22.15 -44.38
C LYS A 15 5.53 -23.68 -44.34
N ASN A 16 6.58 -24.29 -44.80
CA ASN A 16 6.69 -25.75 -44.80
C ASN A 16 7.07 -26.32 -43.40
N ILE A 17 7.70 -25.54 -42.52
CA ILE A 17 7.95 -25.91 -41.12
C ILE A 17 6.68 -25.77 -40.28
N TYR A 18 5.81 -24.79 -40.58
CA TYR A 18 4.52 -24.64 -39.88
C TYR A 18 3.49 -25.71 -40.28
N CYS A 19 3.49 -26.20 -41.52
CA CYS A 19 2.62 -27.30 -41.94
C CYS A 19 3.08 -28.67 -41.40
N SER A 20 4.34 -28.87 -41.11
CA SER A 20 4.83 -30.16 -40.56
C SER A 20 4.79 -30.22 -39.03
N LEU A 21 4.71 -29.08 -38.33
CA LEU A 21 4.52 -29.06 -36.86
C LEU A 21 3.02 -29.09 -36.45
N SER A 22 2.10 -28.78 -37.39
CA SER A 22 0.65 -28.79 -37.07
C SER A 22 0.00 -30.18 -37.20
N VAL A 23 0.73 -31.20 -37.63
CA VAL A 23 0.22 -32.58 -37.77
C VAL A 23 0.67 -33.52 -36.62
N ILE A 24 1.50 -33.04 -35.69
CA ILE A 24 2.03 -33.89 -34.58
C ILE A 24 1.39 -33.55 -33.23
N ILE A 25 0.42 -32.61 -33.17
CA ILE A 25 -0.29 -32.30 -31.92
C ILE A 25 -1.80 -32.61 -32.03
N ILE A 26 -2.14 -33.72 -32.65
CA ILE A 26 -3.38 -34.44 -32.42
C ILE A 26 -3.01 -35.84 -31.95
N GLY A 27 -2.25 -35.90 -30.88
CA GLY A 27 -2.13 -37.09 -30.06
C GLY A 27 -3.32 -37.08 -29.10
N CYS A 28 -4.20 -38.02 -29.24
CA CYS A 28 -5.26 -38.34 -28.28
C CYS A 28 -4.71 -38.27 -26.87
N ALA A 29 -5.22 -37.34 -26.07
CA ALA A 29 -5.13 -37.49 -24.62
C ALA A 29 -5.97 -38.72 -24.26
N SER A 30 -5.41 -39.90 -24.37
CA SER A 30 -5.91 -41.06 -23.67
C SER A 30 -5.80 -40.73 -22.19
N ALA A 31 -6.94 -40.70 -21.49
CA ALA A 31 -6.95 -40.72 -20.05
C ALA A 31 -6.17 -41.98 -19.63
N TYR A 32 -4.95 -41.82 -19.20
CA TYR A 32 -4.20 -42.88 -18.54
C TYR A 32 -4.83 -43.07 -17.18
N ALA A 33 -5.63 -44.16 -17.02
CA ALA A 33 -5.94 -44.65 -15.70
C ALA A 33 -4.61 -45.01 -15.03
N VAL A 34 -4.30 -44.38 -13.90
CA VAL A 34 -3.11 -44.70 -13.12
C VAL A 34 -3.42 -46.03 -12.40
N GLU A 35 -2.85 -47.10 -12.88
CA GLU A 35 -2.98 -48.40 -12.23
C GLU A 35 -1.93 -48.46 -11.11
N PHE A 36 -2.41 -48.42 -9.86
CA PHE A 36 -1.55 -48.55 -8.68
C PHE A 36 -1.16 -50.01 -8.50
N ASN A 37 0.13 -50.30 -8.49
CA ASN A 37 0.62 -51.64 -8.18
C ASN A 37 0.45 -51.94 -6.67
N LYS A 38 -0.61 -52.60 -6.30
CA LYS A 38 -0.91 -53.01 -4.91
C LYS A 38 0.11 -53.97 -4.33
N ASP A 39 0.92 -54.64 -5.17
CA ASP A 39 1.96 -55.59 -4.72
C ASP A 39 3.16 -54.88 -4.09
N LEU A 40 3.28 -53.56 -4.23
CA LEU A 40 4.29 -52.77 -3.54
C LEU A 40 3.93 -52.42 -2.09
N ILE A 41 2.67 -52.69 -1.68
CA ILE A 41 2.21 -52.52 -0.31
C ILE A 41 2.30 -53.86 0.40
N GLU A 42 2.78 -53.89 1.64
CA GLU A 42 2.80 -55.10 2.45
C GLU A 42 1.41 -55.77 2.57
N ALA A 43 1.40 -57.12 2.59
CA ALA A 43 0.13 -57.86 2.48
C ALA A 43 -0.87 -57.55 3.60
N GLU A 44 -0.36 -57.17 4.78
CA GLU A 44 -1.19 -56.82 5.95
C GLU A 44 -1.88 -55.47 5.83
N ASP A 45 -1.31 -54.55 5.00
CA ASP A 45 -1.82 -53.21 4.81
C ASP A 45 -2.72 -53.06 3.57
N ARG A 46 -2.71 -54.03 2.65
CA ARG A 46 -3.48 -53.97 1.39
C ARG A 46 -4.98 -53.84 1.60
N GLU A 47 -5.53 -54.39 2.67
CA GLU A 47 -6.96 -54.32 2.96
C GLU A 47 -7.39 -52.97 3.57
N ASN A 48 -6.44 -52.24 4.13
CA ASN A 48 -6.68 -50.94 4.77
C ASN A 48 -6.61 -49.73 3.77
N VAL A 49 -6.10 -49.95 2.54
CA VAL A 49 -5.90 -48.93 1.53
C VAL A 49 -6.86 -49.08 0.38
N ASN A 50 -7.82 -48.15 0.25
CA ASN A 50 -8.70 -48.08 -0.90
C ASN A 50 -8.12 -47.15 -1.98
N LEU A 51 -7.46 -47.70 -3.00
CA LEU A 51 -6.85 -46.96 -4.08
C LEU A 51 -7.79 -46.62 -5.24
N SER A 52 -9.00 -47.19 -5.28
CA SER A 52 -9.94 -47.00 -6.40
C SER A 52 -10.34 -45.54 -6.62
N GLN A 53 -10.33 -44.72 -5.58
CA GLN A 53 -10.59 -43.27 -5.67
C GLN A 53 -9.47 -42.49 -6.34
N PHE A 54 -8.29 -43.09 -6.52
CA PHE A 54 -7.14 -42.46 -7.20
C PHE A 54 -6.91 -43.00 -8.63
N GLU A 55 -7.65 -44.03 -9.03
CA GLU A 55 -7.52 -44.69 -10.34
C GLU A 55 -8.12 -43.87 -11.47
N THR A 56 -9.10 -42.99 -11.17
CA THR A 56 -9.71 -42.07 -12.12
C THR A 56 -9.16 -40.66 -11.97
N ASP A 57 -8.47 -40.19 -12.96
CA ASP A 57 -7.92 -38.83 -12.97
C ASP A 57 -9.05 -37.78 -13.10
N GLY A 58 -9.01 -36.74 -12.24
CA GLY A 58 -9.88 -35.56 -12.38
C GLY A 58 -11.32 -35.69 -11.87
N GLN A 59 -11.80 -36.83 -11.35
CA GLN A 59 -13.19 -37.01 -10.85
C GLN A 59 -13.23 -37.38 -9.36
N LEU A 60 -14.22 -36.79 -8.67
CA LEU A 60 -14.60 -37.21 -7.32
C LEU A 60 -15.92 -38.02 -7.35
N PRO A 61 -16.15 -38.95 -6.42
CA PRO A 61 -17.43 -39.58 -6.24
C PRO A 61 -18.54 -38.58 -5.93
N VAL A 62 -19.80 -38.99 -6.12
CA VAL A 62 -20.97 -38.17 -5.71
C VAL A 62 -20.87 -37.86 -4.23
N GLY A 63 -20.87 -36.52 -3.90
CA GLY A 63 -20.72 -36.04 -2.52
C GLY A 63 -20.44 -34.58 -2.43
N LYS A 64 -20.29 -34.09 -1.19
CA LYS A 64 -19.87 -32.69 -0.91
C LYS A 64 -18.42 -32.68 -0.50
N TYR A 65 -17.65 -31.76 -1.10
CA TYR A 65 -16.21 -31.61 -0.87
C TYR A 65 -15.87 -30.16 -0.65
N SER A 66 -15.09 -29.86 0.39
CA SER A 66 -14.52 -28.54 0.62
C SER A 66 -13.26 -28.39 -0.19
N LEU A 67 -13.29 -27.51 -1.18
CA LEU A 67 -12.22 -27.34 -2.15
C LEU A 67 -11.77 -25.88 -2.27
N SER A 68 -10.49 -25.74 -2.49
CA SER A 68 -9.87 -24.50 -2.91
C SER A 68 -10.16 -24.29 -4.41
N THR A 69 -11.02 -23.33 -4.75
CA THR A 69 -11.48 -23.13 -6.14
C THR A 69 -10.84 -21.92 -6.78
N LEU A 70 -10.23 -22.10 -7.95
CA LEU A 70 -9.66 -21.05 -8.77
C LEU A 70 -10.50 -20.82 -10.02
N ILE A 71 -10.65 -19.56 -10.44
CA ILE A 71 -11.26 -19.22 -11.72
C ILE A 71 -10.27 -18.45 -12.62
N ASN A 72 -10.09 -18.90 -13.86
CA ASN A 72 -9.18 -18.34 -14.85
C ASN A 72 -7.78 -18.05 -14.32
N ASN A 73 -7.20 -18.98 -13.54
CA ASN A 73 -5.88 -18.87 -12.92
C ASN A 73 -5.70 -17.63 -12.01
N LYS A 74 -6.80 -17.14 -11.41
CA LYS A 74 -6.69 -16.11 -10.37
C LYS A 74 -5.72 -16.59 -9.28
N ARG A 75 -4.92 -15.66 -8.75
CA ARG A 75 -3.90 -15.99 -7.74
C ARG A 75 -4.48 -16.46 -6.40
N THR A 76 -5.74 -16.12 -6.14
CA THR A 76 -6.39 -16.41 -4.87
C THR A 76 -7.48 -17.44 -5.07
N PRO A 77 -7.36 -18.61 -4.46
CA PRO A 77 -8.43 -19.58 -4.45
C PRO A 77 -9.54 -19.13 -3.51
N ILE A 78 -10.77 -19.50 -3.86
CA ILE A 78 -11.95 -19.34 -3.01
C ILE A 78 -12.27 -20.70 -2.43
N HIS A 79 -12.38 -20.80 -1.09
CA HIS A 79 -12.78 -22.05 -0.45
C HIS A 79 -14.29 -22.21 -0.52
N LEU A 80 -14.75 -23.25 -1.19
CA LEU A 80 -16.17 -23.55 -1.41
C LEU A 80 -16.48 -25.01 -1.11
N ASP A 81 -17.63 -25.23 -0.49
CA ASP A 81 -18.21 -26.58 -0.34
C ASP A 81 -19.01 -26.93 -1.60
N LEU A 82 -18.35 -27.59 -2.54
CA LEU A 82 -18.91 -27.94 -3.84
C LEU A 82 -19.54 -29.34 -3.79
N GLN A 83 -20.58 -29.53 -4.58
CA GLN A 83 -21.27 -30.82 -4.69
C GLN A 83 -20.94 -31.50 -6.02
N TRP A 84 -20.55 -32.77 -6.01
CA TRP A 84 -20.49 -33.62 -7.19
C TRP A 84 -21.78 -34.37 -7.38
N VAL A 85 -22.37 -34.32 -8.56
CA VAL A 85 -23.61 -34.95 -8.94
C VAL A 85 -23.39 -35.91 -10.13
N LEU A 86 -24.22 -36.91 -10.27
CA LEU A 86 -24.14 -37.84 -11.39
C LEU A 86 -25.04 -37.32 -12.54
N ILE A 87 -24.44 -37.09 -13.71
CA ILE A 87 -25.13 -36.63 -14.94
C ILE A 87 -24.67 -37.54 -16.09
N ASP A 88 -25.59 -38.09 -16.82
CA ASP A 88 -25.29 -38.93 -18.00
C ASP A 88 -24.19 -39.97 -17.73
N ASN A 89 -24.24 -40.61 -16.53
CA ASN A 89 -23.29 -41.61 -16.05
C ASN A 89 -21.84 -41.08 -15.77
N GLN A 90 -21.65 -39.75 -15.70
CA GLN A 90 -20.41 -39.10 -15.31
C GLN A 90 -20.63 -38.18 -14.10
N THR A 91 -19.64 -38.08 -13.24
CA THR A 91 -19.73 -37.15 -12.11
C THR A 91 -19.30 -35.77 -12.57
N ALA A 92 -20.11 -34.77 -12.27
CA ALA A 92 -19.87 -33.36 -12.62
C ALA A 92 -19.97 -32.46 -11.40
N VAL A 93 -19.18 -31.38 -11.39
CA VAL A 93 -19.27 -30.39 -10.33
C VAL A 93 -20.51 -29.54 -10.48
N CYS A 94 -21.29 -29.41 -9.41
CA CYS A 94 -22.51 -28.65 -9.35
C CYS A 94 -22.35 -27.43 -8.44
N VAL A 95 -22.67 -26.24 -8.96
CA VAL A 95 -22.41 -24.94 -8.34
C VAL A 95 -23.72 -24.20 -8.12
N THR A 96 -23.98 -23.70 -6.91
CA THR A 96 -25.21 -22.94 -6.63
C THR A 96 -25.11 -21.51 -7.20
N PRO A 97 -26.25 -20.81 -7.41
CA PRO A 97 -26.24 -19.41 -7.86
C PRO A 97 -25.41 -18.48 -6.94
N GLU A 98 -25.44 -18.71 -5.63
CA GLU A 98 -24.62 -17.96 -4.66
C GLU A 98 -23.13 -18.24 -4.86
N GLN A 99 -22.77 -19.49 -5.12
CA GLN A 99 -21.38 -19.87 -5.40
C GLN A 99 -20.90 -19.33 -6.74
N LEU A 100 -21.78 -19.28 -7.77
CA LEU A 100 -21.47 -18.61 -9.05
C LEU A 100 -21.20 -17.10 -8.83
N THR A 101 -21.97 -16.45 -7.97
CA THR A 101 -21.74 -15.05 -7.59
C THR A 101 -20.38 -14.89 -6.90
N LEU A 102 -20.03 -15.74 -5.95
CA LEU A 102 -18.74 -15.74 -5.26
C LEU A 102 -17.57 -16.00 -6.23
N LEU A 103 -17.76 -16.86 -7.22
CA LEU A 103 -16.79 -17.12 -8.28
C LEU A 103 -16.65 -15.94 -9.26
N GLY A 104 -17.55 -14.95 -9.19
CA GLY A 104 -17.51 -13.74 -10.01
C GLY A 104 -18.15 -13.88 -11.38
N PHE A 105 -19.08 -14.80 -11.58
CA PHE A 105 -19.88 -14.87 -12.80
C PHE A 105 -20.82 -13.65 -12.91
N SER A 106 -21.14 -13.23 -14.13
CA SER A 106 -22.06 -12.11 -14.40
C SER A 106 -23.51 -12.46 -14.06
N ASP A 107 -24.30 -11.44 -13.67
CA ASP A 107 -25.72 -11.62 -13.34
C ASP A 107 -26.49 -12.24 -14.52
N GLU A 108 -26.17 -11.85 -15.75
CA GLU A 108 -26.74 -12.41 -16.97
C GLU A 108 -26.46 -13.91 -17.13
N PHE A 109 -25.23 -14.34 -16.79
CA PHE A 109 -24.89 -15.78 -16.81
C PHE A 109 -25.63 -16.51 -15.70
N ILE A 110 -25.73 -15.96 -14.52
CA ILE A 110 -26.44 -16.56 -13.38
C ILE A 110 -27.94 -16.70 -13.69
N GLU A 111 -28.58 -15.68 -14.23
CA GLU A 111 -29.98 -15.73 -14.67
C GLU A 111 -30.23 -16.83 -15.71
N LYS A 112 -29.32 -16.95 -16.70
CA LYS A 112 -29.37 -18.02 -17.72
C LYS A 112 -29.29 -19.40 -17.06
N THR A 113 -28.49 -19.61 -16.05
CA THR A 113 -28.28 -20.90 -15.38
C THR A 113 -29.45 -21.27 -14.46
N GLN A 114 -30.17 -20.29 -13.90
CA GLN A 114 -31.32 -20.52 -13.01
C GLN A 114 -32.43 -21.34 -13.64
N GLN A 115 -32.56 -21.32 -14.97
CA GLN A 115 -33.56 -22.09 -15.70
C GLN A 115 -33.23 -23.60 -15.79
N ASN A 116 -31.99 -24.00 -15.49
CA ASN A 116 -31.48 -25.35 -15.68
C ASN A 116 -30.82 -25.94 -14.41
N LEU A 117 -31.28 -25.55 -13.23
CA LEU A 117 -30.79 -26.09 -11.96
C LEU A 117 -31.22 -27.57 -11.77
N ILE A 118 -30.34 -28.37 -11.21
CA ILE A 118 -30.57 -29.72 -10.74
C ILE A 118 -30.37 -29.73 -9.22
N ASP A 119 -31.40 -30.09 -8.46
CA ASP A 119 -31.35 -30.08 -6.98
C ASP A 119 -30.79 -28.77 -6.37
N GLY A 120 -31.14 -27.60 -7.02
CA GLY A 120 -30.71 -26.28 -6.55
C GLY A 120 -29.32 -25.85 -6.95
N CYS A 121 -28.57 -26.61 -7.75
CA CYS A 121 -27.28 -26.25 -8.27
C CYS A 121 -27.19 -26.46 -9.79
N TYR A 122 -26.25 -25.78 -10.41
CA TYR A 122 -26.02 -25.85 -11.87
C TYR A 122 -24.76 -26.66 -12.15
N PRO A 123 -24.83 -27.73 -12.95
CA PRO A 123 -23.64 -28.46 -13.39
C PRO A 123 -22.86 -27.61 -14.38
N ILE A 124 -21.75 -27.04 -13.94
CA ILE A 124 -21.04 -26.00 -14.67
C ILE A 124 -20.43 -26.51 -15.99
N GLU A 125 -20.13 -27.79 -16.08
CA GLU A 125 -19.57 -28.46 -17.27
C GLU A 125 -20.60 -28.69 -18.40
N LYS A 126 -21.89 -28.40 -18.17
CA LYS A 126 -22.88 -28.33 -19.26
C LYS A 126 -22.56 -27.25 -20.29
N GLU A 127 -21.88 -26.21 -19.87
CA GLU A 127 -21.40 -25.18 -20.78
C GLU A 127 -20.08 -25.63 -21.42
N LYS A 128 -20.10 -26.02 -22.69
CA LYS A 128 -18.94 -26.52 -23.45
C LYS A 128 -17.72 -25.60 -23.45
N GLN A 129 -17.91 -24.32 -23.11
CA GLN A 129 -16.86 -23.31 -23.07
C GLN A 129 -16.22 -23.19 -21.68
N ILE A 130 -16.76 -23.91 -20.68
CA ILE A 130 -16.16 -23.99 -19.32
C ILE A 130 -15.44 -25.32 -19.22
N THR A 131 -14.22 -25.28 -18.75
CA THR A 131 -13.44 -26.48 -18.45
C THR A 131 -13.04 -26.46 -16.98
N THR A 132 -13.09 -27.64 -16.36
CA THR A 132 -12.70 -27.82 -14.96
C THR A 132 -11.49 -28.76 -14.89
N TYR A 133 -10.60 -28.49 -13.94
CA TYR A 133 -9.46 -29.34 -13.64
C TYR A 133 -9.32 -29.47 -12.13
N LEU A 134 -9.35 -30.69 -11.61
CA LEU A 134 -9.21 -30.99 -10.20
C LEU A 134 -7.80 -31.52 -9.89
N ASP A 135 -7.05 -30.79 -9.08
CA ASP A 135 -5.82 -31.25 -8.46
C ASP A 135 -6.17 -31.91 -7.10
N LYS A 136 -6.27 -33.23 -7.09
CA LYS A 136 -6.61 -34.01 -5.88
C LYS A 136 -5.56 -33.87 -4.77
N GLY A 137 -4.29 -33.74 -5.14
CA GLY A 137 -3.18 -33.60 -4.17
C GLY A 137 -3.25 -32.30 -3.38
N LYS A 138 -3.82 -31.24 -3.98
CA LYS A 138 -4.01 -29.95 -3.32
C LYS A 138 -5.46 -29.69 -2.91
N MET A 139 -6.36 -30.61 -3.19
CA MET A 139 -7.81 -30.40 -3.06
C MET A 139 -8.23 -29.06 -3.71
N GLN A 140 -7.80 -28.86 -4.95
CA GLN A 140 -7.98 -27.59 -5.68
C GLN A 140 -8.69 -27.81 -7.00
N LEU A 141 -9.82 -27.14 -7.19
CA LEU A 141 -10.56 -27.09 -8.45
C LEU A 141 -10.22 -25.82 -9.24
N SER A 142 -9.72 -25.99 -10.44
CA SER A 142 -9.50 -24.89 -11.38
C SER A 142 -10.62 -24.86 -12.41
N ILE A 143 -11.31 -23.73 -12.54
CA ILE A 143 -12.38 -23.49 -13.51
C ILE A 143 -11.88 -22.48 -14.53
N SER A 144 -11.91 -22.83 -15.81
CA SER A 144 -11.64 -21.91 -16.91
C SER A 144 -12.96 -21.54 -17.59
N ALA A 145 -13.31 -20.26 -17.60
CA ALA A 145 -14.56 -19.74 -18.15
C ALA A 145 -14.30 -18.55 -19.09
N PRO A 146 -15.15 -18.33 -20.13
CA PRO A 146 -15.07 -17.16 -21.00
C PRO A 146 -15.11 -15.87 -20.19
N GLN A 147 -14.22 -14.94 -20.49
CA GLN A 147 -14.14 -13.64 -19.78
C GLN A 147 -15.43 -12.80 -19.92
N ALA A 148 -16.20 -13.01 -21.01
CA ALA A 148 -17.47 -12.33 -21.21
C ALA A 148 -18.54 -12.73 -20.17
N TRP A 149 -18.39 -13.91 -19.55
CA TRP A 149 -19.31 -14.42 -18.52
C TRP A 149 -18.91 -14.06 -17.11
N LEU A 150 -17.78 -13.36 -16.95
CA LEU A 150 -17.27 -12.95 -15.65
C LEU A 150 -17.48 -11.45 -15.45
N LYS A 151 -17.95 -11.10 -14.26
CA LYS A 151 -18.14 -9.71 -13.80
C LYS A 151 -16.79 -8.99 -13.71
N TYR A 152 -15.74 -9.72 -13.31
CA TYR A 152 -14.47 -9.17 -12.90
C TYR A 152 -13.33 -9.82 -13.68
N LYS A 153 -12.51 -8.97 -14.29
CA LYS A 153 -11.42 -9.40 -15.18
C LYS A 153 -10.05 -9.36 -14.52
N ASP A 154 -9.89 -8.58 -13.43
CA ASP A 154 -8.60 -8.41 -12.74
C ASP A 154 -8.33 -9.59 -11.79
N ALA A 155 -7.14 -10.19 -11.92
CA ALA A 155 -6.72 -11.34 -11.11
C ALA A 155 -6.47 -11.00 -9.63
N ASN A 156 -6.21 -9.73 -9.30
CA ASN A 156 -5.90 -9.29 -7.95
C ASN A 156 -7.11 -8.63 -7.24
N TRP A 157 -8.25 -8.54 -7.92
CA TRP A 157 -9.45 -7.95 -7.35
C TRP A 157 -10.46 -9.03 -6.93
N THR A 158 -11.02 -8.86 -5.75
CA THR A 158 -11.97 -9.79 -5.15
C THR A 158 -13.34 -9.11 -5.04
N PRO A 159 -14.45 -9.81 -5.28
CA PRO A 159 -15.79 -9.28 -5.07
C PRO A 159 -16.00 -8.76 -3.64
N PRO A 160 -16.83 -7.71 -3.45
CA PRO A 160 -17.07 -7.09 -2.14
C PRO A 160 -17.56 -8.05 -1.05
N GLU A 161 -18.25 -9.11 -1.43
CA GLU A 161 -18.76 -10.17 -0.55
C GLU A 161 -17.66 -10.95 0.16
N LEU A 162 -16.46 -10.99 -0.42
CA LEU A 162 -15.29 -11.68 0.13
C LEU A 162 -14.32 -10.73 0.86
N TRP A 163 -14.66 -9.44 0.98
CA TRP A 163 -13.82 -8.51 1.71
C TRP A 163 -13.90 -8.74 3.22
N ASN A 164 -12.73 -8.84 3.81
CA ASN A 164 -12.59 -9.04 5.24
C ASN A 164 -12.55 -7.69 5.98
N HIS A 165 -13.52 -7.47 6.85
CA HIS A 165 -13.55 -6.28 7.70
C HIS A 165 -12.56 -6.35 8.88
N GLY A 166 -11.85 -7.47 9.05
CA GLY A 166 -10.93 -7.66 10.15
C GLY A 166 -11.61 -7.87 11.50
N ILE A 167 -10.81 -7.86 12.55
CA ILE A 167 -11.24 -8.05 13.93
C ILE A 167 -11.28 -6.73 14.71
N ALA A 168 -11.97 -6.75 15.86
CA ALA A 168 -11.94 -5.64 16.80
C ALA A 168 -10.54 -5.46 17.40
N GLY A 169 -10.09 -4.21 17.46
CA GLY A 169 -8.78 -3.86 17.99
C GLY A 169 -8.54 -2.37 18.00
N ALA A 170 -7.44 -1.96 18.60
CA ALA A 170 -6.98 -0.58 18.69
C ALA A 170 -5.54 -0.47 18.19
N PHE A 171 -5.17 0.71 17.75
CA PHE A 171 -3.79 1.00 17.37
C PHE A 171 -3.39 2.44 17.67
N LEU A 172 -2.09 2.66 17.72
CA LEU A 172 -1.46 3.96 17.83
C LEU A 172 -0.27 4.00 16.86
N ASP A 173 -0.35 4.86 15.86
CA ASP A 173 0.76 5.21 15.00
C ASP A 173 1.42 6.46 15.57
N TYR A 174 2.75 6.47 15.68
CA TYR A 174 3.46 7.57 16.29
C TYR A 174 4.74 7.92 15.52
N ASN A 175 4.98 9.22 15.44
CA ASN A 175 6.23 9.81 14.99
C ASN A 175 6.68 10.76 16.08
N LEU A 176 7.79 10.42 16.75
CA LEU A 176 8.40 11.21 17.79
C LEU A 176 9.60 11.95 17.20
N TYR A 177 9.74 13.21 17.50
CA TYR A 177 10.86 14.03 17.09
C TYR A 177 11.34 14.86 18.27
N ALA A 178 12.65 14.89 18.47
CA ALA A 178 13.29 15.75 19.45
C ALA A 178 14.47 16.46 18.79
N SER A 179 14.58 17.76 19.00
CA SER A 179 15.70 18.56 18.53
C SER A 179 16.27 19.42 19.65
N HIS A 180 17.57 19.61 19.57
CA HIS A 180 18.32 20.54 20.43
C HIS A 180 19.21 21.38 19.54
N TYR A 181 19.03 22.68 19.60
CA TYR A 181 19.83 23.68 18.91
C TYR A 181 20.51 24.59 19.92
N ALA A 182 21.82 24.70 19.85
CA ALA A 182 22.61 25.51 20.71
C ALA A 182 23.56 26.43 19.90
N PRO A 183 23.21 27.71 19.72
CA PRO A 183 24.06 28.68 19.07
C PRO A 183 25.28 29.01 19.97
N HIS A 184 26.39 29.41 19.38
CA HIS A 184 27.57 29.86 20.13
C HIS A 184 27.26 31.10 20.95
N GLN A 185 26.39 31.98 20.45
CA GLN A 185 25.85 33.14 21.13
C GLN A 185 24.33 33.15 21.00
N GLY A 186 23.62 33.28 22.11
CA GLY A 186 22.17 33.29 22.20
C GLY A 186 21.60 32.16 23.02
N ASP A 187 20.31 31.98 22.89
CA ASP A 187 19.54 31.06 23.70
C ASP A 187 19.48 29.67 23.08
N ASN A 188 19.67 28.65 23.90
CA ASN A 188 19.46 27.26 23.45
C ASN A 188 17.98 26.98 23.26
N SER A 189 17.61 26.38 22.14
CA SER A 189 16.23 25.91 21.89
C SER A 189 16.16 24.40 21.84
N GLN A 190 15.07 23.86 22.40
CA GLN A 190 14.73 22.44 22.31
C GLN A 190 13.28 22.33 21.87
N ASN A 191 13.01 21.38 20.98
CA ASN A 191 11.67 21.06 20.57
C ASN A 191 11.44 19.56 20.68
N ILE A 192 10.31 19.17 21.27
CA ILE A 192 9.81 17.80 21.29
C ILE A 192 8.45 17.81 20.61
N SER A 193 8.31 17.08 19.54
CA SER A 193 7.03 16.94 18.86
C SER A 193 6.67 15.49 18.64
N SER A 194 5.38 15.23 18.64
CA SER A 194 4.82 13.93 18.29
C SER A 194 3.56 14.12 17.46
N TYR A 195 3.44 13.41 16.38
CA TYR A 195 2.20 13.35 15.61
C TYR A 195 1.90 11.93 15.19
N GLY A 196 0.63 11.65 14.96
CA GLY A 196 0.21 10.33 14.50
C GLY A 196 -1.29 10.18 14.47
N GLN A 197 -1.70 8.92 14.40
CA GLN A 197 -3.10 8.55 14.41
C GLN A 197 -3.37 7.46 15.43
N ALA A 198 -4.38 7.63 16.25
CA ALA A 198 -4.94 6.56 17.07
C ALA A 198 -6.26 6.07 16.47
N GLY A 199 -6.58 4.79 16.65
CA GLY A 199 -7.80 4.24 16.09
C GLY A 199 -8.33 3.03 16.82
N VAL A 200 -9.66 2.84 16.67
CA VAL A 200 -10.38 1.66 17.20
C VAL A 200 -11.25 1.11 16.08
N ASN A 201 -11.23 -0.21 15.93
CA ASN A 201 -12.02 -0.95 14.95
C ASN A 201 -13.10 -1.79 15.65
N LEU A 202 -14.33 -1.74 15.13
CA LEU A 202 -15.42 -2.61 15.56
C LEU A 202 -16.28 -3.01 14.35
N GLY A 203 -16.14 -4.26 13.91
CA GLY A 203 -16.75 -4.72 12.66
C GLY A 203 -16.27 -3.88 11.47
N ALA A 204 -17.19 -3.31 10.69
CA ALA A 204 -16.87 -2.42 9.57
C ALA A 204 -16.61 -0.95 9.98
N TRP A 205 -16.86 -0.59 11.24
CA TRP A 205 -16.67 0.76 11.74
C TRP A 205 -15.25 1.03 12.18
N ARG A 206 -14.75 2.23 11.87
CA ARG A 206 -13.38 2.69 12.13
C ARG A 206 -13.42 4.06 12.79
N LEU A 207 -13.17 4.13 14.09
CA LEU A 207 -12.92 5.41 14.77
C LEU A 207 -11.45 5.78 14.59
N ARG A 208 -11.19 7.02 14.23
CA ARG A 208 -9.85 7.58 14.05
C ARG A 208 -9.75 8.94 14.71
N THR A 209 -8.59 9.20 15.29
CA THR A 209 -8.21 10.53 15.72
C THR A 209 -6.77 10.79 15.32
N ASP A 210 -6.54 11.89 14.63
CA ASP A 210 -5.20 12.40 14.40
C ASP A 210 -4.81 13.24 15.63
N TYR A 211 -3.57 13.15 16.05
CA TYR A 211 -3.05 13.95 17.16
C TYR A 211 -1.74 14.62 16.76
N GLN A 212 -1.51 15.81 17.31
CA GLN A 212 -0.28 16.58 17.17
C GLN A 212 0.07 17.15 18.53
N TYR A 213 1.28 16.85 18.98
CA TYR A 213 1.85 17.36 20.21
C TYR A 213 3.13 18.12 19.92
N ASP A 214 3.25 19.34 20.44
CA ASP A 214 4.42 20.19 20.32
C ASP A 214 4.76 20.78 21.68
N GLN A 215 6.04 20.68 22.05
CA GLN A 215 6.56 21.32 23.23
C GLN A 215 7.91 21.96 22.92
N SER A 216 7.98 23.27 23.10
CA SER A 216 9.20 24.05 22.90
C SER A 216 9.75 24.56 24.22
N PHE A 217 11.09 24.59 24.29
CA PHE A 217 11.83 25.12 25.44
C PHE A 217 12.86 26.13 24.92
N ASN A 218 13.07 27.18 25.70
CA ASN A 218 14.17 28.10 25.55
C ASN A 218 14.96 28.16 26.82
N ASN A 219 16.29 27.89 26.77
CA ASN A 219 17.16 27.77 27.91
C ASN A 219 16.61 26.85 29.03
N GLY A 220 16.02 25.73 28.65
CA GLY A 220 15.40 24.76 29.54
C GLY A 220 14.09 25.21 30.18
N LYS A 221 13.54 26.37 29.82
CA LYS A 221 12.23 26.84 30.26
C LYS A 221 11.18 26.54 29.20
N SER A 222 10.08 25.87 29.56
CA SER A 222 8.96 25.65 28.67
C SER A 222 8.37 26.98 28.16
N GLN A 223 8.27 27.15 26.85
CA GLN A 223 7.68 28.31 26.23
C GLN A 223 6.24 28.06 25.79
N ALA A 224 6.01 26.92 25.13
CA ALA A 224 4.70 26.51 24.66
C ALA A 224 4.54 25.00 24.78
N THR A 225 3.32 24.56 25.05
CA THR A 225 2.92 23.16 25.02
C THR A 225 1.54 23.11 24.36
N ASN A 226 1.44 22.48 23.21
CA ASN A 226 0.20 22.32 22.47
C ASN A 226 -0.07 20.83 22.25
N LEU A 227 -1.31 20.44 22.47
CA LEU A 227 -1.83 19.12 22.09
C LEU A 227 -3.14 19.33 21.34
N ASP A 228 -3.12 19.05 20.05
CA ASP A 228 -4.25 19.23 19.17
C ASP A 228 -4.73 17.92 18.61
N PHE A 229 -6.01 17.83 18.37
CA PHE A 229 -6.68 16.72 17.67
C PHE A 229 -7.33 17.26 16.40
N PRO A 230 -6.54 17.37 15.30
CA PRO A 230 -7.03 18.01 14.06
C PRO A 230 -8.25 17.33 13.46
N ARG A 231 -8.37 16.02 13.63
CA ARG A 231 -9.55 15.28 13.17
C ARG A 231 -9.94 14.20 14.17
N ILE A 232 -11.24 14.09 14.40
CA ILE A 232 -11.86 12.97 15.12
C ILE A 232 -13.05 12.50 14.28
N TYR A 233 -12.96 11.33 13.69
CA TYR A 233 -13.97 10.85 12.78
C TYR A 233 -14.18 9.34 12.85
N LEU A 234 -15.39 8.94 12.51
CA LEU A 234 -15.82 7.57 12.37
C LEU A 234 -16.10 7.32 10.89
N PHE A 235 -15.55 6.28 10.31
CA PHE A 235 -15.86 5.94 8.93
C PHE A 235 -16.23 4.48 8.75
N ARG A 236 -16.89 4.20 7.63
CA ARG A 236 -17.29 2.87 7.21
C ARG A 236 -17.33 2.77 5.70
N PRO A 237 -16.77 1.69 5.09
CA PRO A 237 -17.00 1.36 3.70
C PRO A 237 -18.46 0.92 3.48
N ILE A 238 -19.04 1.34 2.34
CA ILE A 238 -20.37 0.94 1.86
C ILE A 238 -20.20 0.32 0.47
N PRO A 239 -19.89 -0.99 0.37
CA PRO A 239 -19.58 -1.64 -0.89
C PRO A 239 -20.69 -1.54 -1.94
N ALA A 240 -21.96 -1.60 -1.52
CA ALA A 240 -23.12 -1.51 -2.43
C ALA A 240 -23.18 -0.19 -3.22
N MET A 241 -22.55 0.87 -2.72
CA MET A 241 -22.48 2.19 -3.35
C MET A 241 -21.07 2.52 -3.86
N ASN A 242 -20.09 1.61 -3.72
CA ASN A 242 -18.67 1.88 -3.89
C ASN A 242 -18.26 3.19 -3.21
N ALA A 243 -18.66 3.35 -1.95
CA ALA A 243 -18.53 4.61 -1.23
C ALA A 243 -18.02 4.44 0.19
N LYS A 244 -17.46 5.52 0.74
CA LYS A 244 -17.06 5.65 2.12
C LYS A 244 -17.97 6.68 2.82
N LEU A 245 -18.61 6.27 3.91
CA LEU A 245 -19.33 7.15 4.81
C LEU A 245 -18.38 7.60 5.91
N THR A 246 -18.30 8.91 6.15
CA THR A 246 -17.49 9.51 7.21
C THR A 246 -18.37 10.42 8.08
N ILE A 247 -18.22 10.35 9.40
CA ILE A 247 -18.98 11.12 10.38
C ILE A 247 -18.00 11.71 11.38
N GLY A 248 -18.04 13.00 11.64
CA GLY A 248 -17.19 13.70 12.61
C GLY A 248 -16.46 14.87 12.00
N GLN A 249 -15.26 15.16 12.53
CA GLN A 249 -14.39 16.24 12.04
C GLN A 249 -13.51 15.71 10.92
N TYR A 250 -13.68 16.29 9.73
CA TYR A 250 -13.02 15.86 8.52
C TYR A 250 -12.89 17.01 7.51
N ASP A 251 -12.11 16.80 6.45
CA ASP A 251 -11.95 17.79 5.38
C ASP A 251 -12.93 17.50 4.24
N THR A 252 -13.49 18.54 3.61
CA THR A 252 -14.20 18.37 2.34
C THR A 252 -13.19 17.97 1.27
N GLU A 253 -13.29 16.75 0.79
CA GLU A 253 -12.39 16.24 -0.27
C GLU A 253 -12.99 16.58 -1.64
N SER A 254 -13.12 17.88 -1.92
CA SER A 254 -13.67 18.42 -3.18
C SER A 254 -12.60 18.46 -4.27
N SER A 255 -13.00 18.23 -5.51
CA SER A 255 -12.16 18.39 -6.70
C SER A 255 -12.53 19.65 -7.51
N ILE A 256 -13.70 20.22 -7.24
CA ILE A 256 -14.20 21.41 -7.94
C ILE A 256 -14.00 22.65 -7.09
N PHE A 257 -14.42 22.56 -5.82
CA PHE A 257 -14.32 23.64 -4.85
C PHE A 257 -13.07 23.51 -3.98
N ASP A 258 -12.67 24.57 -3.32
CA ASP A 258 -11.58 24.52 -2.36
C ASP A 258 -11.97 23.68 -1.13
N SER A 259 -11.03 22.90 -0.62
CA SER A 259 -11.24 22.06 0.55
C SER A 259 -11.22 22.89 1.82
N PHE A 260 -12.12 22.59 2.76
CA PHE A 260 -12.17 23.22 4.08
C PHE A 260 -12.51 22.17 5.15
N HIS A 261 -12.10 22.45 6.38
CA HIS A 261 -12.34 21.58 7.53
C HIS A 261 -13.75 21.75 8.08
N PHE A 262 -14.42 20.65 8.42
CA PHE A 262 -15.79 20.67 8.92
C PHE A 262 -16.10 19.57 9.92
N SER A 263 -17.16 19.77 10.69
CA SER A 263 -17.77 18.73 11.52
C SER A 263 -19.15 18.38 10.97
N GLY A 264 -19.35 17.12 10.61
CA GLY A 264 -20.58 16.67 9.97
C GLY A 264 -20.55 15.27 9.43
N ILE A 265 -21.22 15.07 8.29
CA ILE A 265 -21.33 13.77 7.60
C ILE A 265 -20.89 13.95 6.16
N SER A 266 -20.10 13.02 5.65
CA SER A 266 -19.67 12.94 4.25
C SER A 266 -19.90 11.54 3.69
N LEU A 267 -20.36 11.48 2.44
CA LEU A 267 -20.44 10.25 1.65
C LEU A 267 -19.72 10.49 0.32
N LYS A 268 -18.68 9.71 0.06
CA LYS A 268 -17.83 9.85 -1.13
C LYS A 268 -17.65 8.53 -1.81
N SER A 269 -17.75 8.52 -3.15
CA SER A 269 -17.35 7.35 -3.96
C SER A 269 -15.87 7.04 -3.74
N ASP A 270 -15.55 5.78 -3.45
CA ASP A 270 -14.18 5.32 -3.20
C ASP A 270 -13.69 4.46 -4.36
N GLU A 271 -12.78 5.02 -5.14
CA GLU A 271 -12.18 4.34 -6.30
C GLU A 271 -11.32 3.14 -5.90
N ASN A 272 -10.84 3.08 -4.65
CA ASN A 272 -10.08 1.91 -4.18
C ASN A 272 -10.96 0.65 -4.10
N MET A 273 -12.27 0.80 -4.03
CA MET A 273 -13.22 -0.30 -4.11
C MET A 273 -13.39 -0.84 -5.55
N LEU A 274 -12.98 -0.07 -6.55
CA LEU A 274 -13.02 -0.50 -7.96
C LEU A 274 -11.83 -1.41 -8.29
N PRO A 275 -11.97 -2.28 -9.30
CA PRO A 275 -10.83 -3.00 -9.86
C PRO A 275 -9.67 -2.05 -10.21
N PRO A 276 -8.40 -2.48 -10.04
CA PRO A 276 -7.23 -1.63 -10.28
C PRO A 276 -7.20 -0.95 -11.65
N ASP A 277 -7.67 -1.64 -12.70
CA ASP A 277 -7.75 -1.13 -14.08
C ASP A 277 -8.71 0.07 -14.23
N LEU A 278 -9.54 0.31 -13.22
CA LEU A 278 -10.57 1.36 -13.23
C LEU A 278 -10.20 2.58 -12.37
N ARG A 279 -9.02 2.62 -11.74
CA ARG A 279 -8.56 3.66 -10.78
C ARG A 279 -7.74 4.78 -11.44
N GLY A 280 -7.64 5.95 -10.80
CA GLY A 280 -6.94 7.16 -11.28
C GLY A 280 -5.64 7.59 -10.54
N TYR A 281 -5.06 8.75 -10.79
CA TYR A 281 -3.68 9.25 -10.59
C TYR A 281 -3.38 10.06 -9.30
N ALA A 282 -2.07 10.17 -8.85
CA ALA A 282 -1.58 10.96 -7.69
C ALA A 282 -0.31 11.82 -7.95
N PRO A 283 -0.11 12.99 -7.25
CA PRO A 283 0.99 13.96 -7.51
C PRO A 283 2.29 13.68 -6.73
N GLN A 284 3.41 14.25 -7.21
CA GLN A 284 4.75 14.23 -6.62
C GLN A 284 5.15 15.62 -6.11
N ILE A 285 5.77 15.72 -4.91
CA ILE A 285 6.33 16.96 -4.37
C ILE A 285 7.86 16.89 -4.46
N THR A 286 8.48 17.92 -5.02
CA THR A 286 9.93 18.03 -5.11
C THR A 286 10.42 19.32 -4.49
N GLY A 287 11.63 19.31 -3.96
CA GLY A 287 12.29 20.47 -3.38
C GLY A 287 13.79 20.26 -3.22
N VAL A 288 14.48 21.24 -2.64
CA VAL A 288 15.90 21.17 -2.31
C VAL A 288 16.08 21.53 -0.84
N ALA A 289 16.70 20.66 -0.07
CA ALA A 289 17.15 20.94 1.28
C ALA A 289 18.59 21.47 1.26
N GLN A 290 18.87 22.54 1.99
CA GLN A 290 20.21 23.13 2.05
C GLN A 290 21.09 22.43 3.08
N THR A 291 20.48 21.99 4.16
CA THR A 291 21.11 21.21 5.23
C THR A 291 20.34 19.89 5.39
N ASN A 292 20.62 19.07 6.44
CA ASN A 292 19.61 18.10 6.82
C ASN A 292 18.36 18.87 7.25
N ALA A 293 17.25 18.55 6.67
CA ALA A 293 16.04 19.30 6.90
C ALA A 293 14.88 18.37 7.26
N LYS A 294 13.99 18.89 8.09
CA LYS A 294 12.69 18.26 8.34
C LYS A 294 11.71 18.82 7.32
N VAL A 295 11.30 17.99 6.37
CA VAL A 295 10.25 18.33 5.41
C VAL A 295 8.90 17.93 5.98
N THR A 296 8.03 18.89 6.14
CA THR A 296 6.66 18.69 6.61
C THR A 296 5.69 19.07 5.50
N VAL A 297 4.79 18.18 5.15
CA VAL A 297 3.68 18.45 4.26
C VAL A 297 2.40 18.48 5.08
N SER A 298 1.66 19.56 4.98
CA SER A 298 0.40 19.74 5.70
C SER A 298 -0.72 20.18 4.76
N GLN A 299 -1.95 19.95 5.21
CA GLN A 299 -3.16 20.43 4.56
C GLN A 299 -4.12 20.90 5.64
N ASN A 300 -4.65 22.11 5.49
CA ASN A 300 -5.55 22.70 6.49
C ASN A 300 -4.95 22.64 7.91
N ASN A 301 -3.68 23.00 8.06
CA ASN A 301 -2.88 22.94 9.30
C ASN A 301 -2.69 21.53 9.91
N ARG A 302 -3.06 20.47 9.21
CA ARG A 302 -2.83 19.08 9.63
C ARG A 302 -1.60 18.52 8.93
N ILE A 303 -0.66 17.98 9.68
CA ILE A 303 0.50 17.26 9.13
C ILE A 303 0.02 15.96 8.49
N ILE A 304 0.31 15.79 7.21
CA ILE A 304 -0.02 14.60 6.42
C ILE A 304 1.20 13.73 6.12
N TYR A 305 2.38 14.37 6.10
CA TYR A 305 3.64 13.68 5.88
C TYR A 305 4.78 14.46 6.51
N GLN A 306 5.74 13.75 7.07
CA GLN A 306 6.96 14.36 7.61
C GLN A 306 8.13 13.40 7.44
N GLU A 307 9.25 13.90 6.93
CA GLU A 307 10.48 13.13 6.73
C GLU A 307 11.70 14.02 6.92
N ASN A 308 12.79 13.40 7.41
CA ASN A 308 14.10 14.05 7.45
C ASN A 308 14.85 13.74 6.16
N VAL A 309 15.23 14.76 5.44
CA VAL A 309 15.95 14.66 4.17
C VAL A 309 17.37 15.18 4.30
N PRO A 310 18.35 14.54 3.65
CA PRO A 310 19.71 15.05 3.61
C PRO A 310 19.78 16.29 2.72
N PRO A 311 20.91 17.05 2.78
CA PRO A 311 21.14 18.16 1.87
C PRO A 311 21.05 17.73 0.41
N GLY A 312 20.30 18.49 -0.38
CA GLY A 312 20.14 18.25 -1.80
C GLY A 312 18.68 18.15 -2.25
N PRO A 313 18.44 17.84 -3.52
CA PRO A 313 17.11 17.65 -4.07
C PRO A 313 16.40 16.47 -3.40
N PHE A 314 15.16 16.66 -3.02
CA PHE A 314 14.30 15.60 -2.52
C PHE A 314 13.03 15.47 -3.36
N ALA A 315 12.43 14.27 -3.37
CA ALA A 315 11.17 13.98 -4.02
C ALA A 315 10.29 13.09 -3.13
N ILE A 316 9.12 13.60 -2.79
CA ILE A 316 8.09 12.85 -2.03
C ILE A 316 7.10 12.28 -3.04
N THR A 317 7.07 10.97 -3.19
CA THR A 317 6.21 10.24 -4.13
C THR A 317 5.10 9.45 -3.44
N ASN A 318 5.17 9.31 -2.13
CA ASN A 318 4.34 8.42 -1.34
C ASN A 318 3.14 9.12 -0.68
N LEU A 319 2.66 10.20 -1.27
CA LEU A 319 1.44 10.87 -0.81
C LEU A 319 0.21 10.09 -1.26
N PHE A 320 -0.81 10.06 -0.41
CA PHE A 320 -2.05 9.33 -0.70
C PHE A 320 -2.82 9.96 -1.87
N ASN A 321 -3.40 9.11 -2.73
CA ASN A 321 -4.18 9.50 -3.90
C ASN A 321 -5.44 10.32 -3.57
N THR A 322 -5.85 10.34 -2.31
CA THR A 322 -7.07 11.02 -1.84
C THR A 322 -6.85 12.49 -1.48
N LEU A 323 -5.59 12.96 -1.48
CA LEU A 323 -5.29 14.36 -1.17
C LEU A 323 -5.62 15.25 -2.35
N GLN A 324 -6.58 16.13 -2.17
CA GLN A 324 -7.02 17.11 -3.18
C GLN A 324 -6.96 18.51 -2.59
N GLY A 325 -6.55 19.48 -3.41
CA GLY A 325 -6.42 20.86 -3.00
C GLY A 325 -4.98 21.31 -2.78
N GLN A 326 -4.81 22.40 -2.05
CA GLN A 326 -3.48 22.95 -1.75
C GLN A 326 -2.83 22.19 -0.59
N LEU A 327 -1.57 21.85 -0.78
CA LEU A 327 -0.68 21.27 0.23
C LEU A 327 0.37 22.30 0.61
N ASP A 328 0.52 22.57 1.89
CA ASP A 328 1.57 23.41 2.42
C ASP A 328 2.82 22.56 2.66
N VAL A 329 3.92 22.93 2.01
CA VAL A 329 5.21 22.26 2.20
C VAL A 329 6.10 23.20 3.01
N LYS A 330 6.61 22.69 4.14
CA LYS A 330 7.53 23.40 5.03
C LYS A 330 8.83 22.62 5.12
N VAL A 331 9.94 23.26 4.82
CA VAL A 331 11.29 22.72 5.02
C VAL A 331 11.92 23.47 6.18
N GLU A 332 12.20 22.77 7.26
CA GLU A 332 12.88 23.30 8.42
C GLU A 332 14.31 22.76 8.41
N GLU A 333 15.23 23.64 8.10
CA GLU A 333 16.66 23.34 8.03
C GLU A 333 17.27 23.22 9.44
N GLU A 334 18.34 22.44 9.59
CA GLU A 334 19.03 22.32 10.87
C GLU A 334 19.58 23.63 11.43
N ASP A 335 19.87 24.59 10.58
CA ASP A 335 20.33 25.92 10.96
C ASP A 335 19.21 26.89 11.37
N GLY A 336 17.97 26.39 11.42
CA GLY A 336 16.79 27.15 11.84
C GLY A 336 16.12 27.94 10.72
N ARG A 337 16.65 27.94 9.49
CA ARG A 337 15.96 28.51 8.33
C ARG A 337 14.73 27.72 7.99
N VAL A 338 13.66 28.40 7.62
CA VAL A 338 12.39 27.81 7.22
C VAL A 338 12.02 28.29 5.83
N THR A 339 11.75 27.34 4.94
CA THR A 339 11.22 27.62 3.61
C THR A 339 9.84 26.98 3.49
N GLN A 340 8.87 27.75 3.00
CA GLN A 340 7.52 27.25 2.81
C GLN A 340 7.02 27.59 1.42
N TRP A 341 6.21 26.67 0.85
CA TRP A 341 5.52 26.92 -0.42
C TRP A 341 4.29 26.02 -0.50
N GLN A 342 3.42 26.35 -1.43
CA GLN A 342 2.22 25.59 -1.69
C GLN A 342 2.37 24.73 -2.95
N VAL A 343 1.89 23.51 -2.88
CA VAL A 343 1.81 22.59 -4.01
C VAL A 343 0.35 22.22 -4.22
N ALA A 344 -0.16 22.46 -5.42
CA ALA A 344 -1.50 22.01 -5.75
C ALA A 344 -1.50 20.51 -6.01
N SER A 345 -2.24 19.76 -5.19
CA SER A 345 -2.52 18.36 -5.42
C SER A 345 -3.80 18.26 -6.28
N ASN A 346 -3.67 18.42 -7.58
CA ASN A 346 -4.78 18.30 -8.51
C ASN A 346 -4.52 17.13 -9.46
N SER A 347 -5.28 16.06 -9.31
CA SER A 347 -5.52 15.15 -10.43
C SER A 347 -6.34 15.89 -11.49
N ILE A 348 -6.30 15.46 -12.77
CA ILE A 348 -7.25 15.98 -13.73
C ILE A 348 -8.64 15.68 -13.19
N PRO A 349 -9.45 16.69 -12.90
CA PRO A 349 -10.78 16.43 -12.38
C PRO A 349 -11.56 15.66 -13.45
N TYR A 350 -12.09 14.50 -13.06
CA TYR A 350 -13.28 13.94 -13.64
C TYR A 350 -13.25 13.44 -15.07
N LEU A 351 -12.21 12.68 -15.44
CA LEU A 351 -12.44 11.68 -16.49
C LEU A 351 -13.04 10.43 -15.85
N THR A 352 -14.34 10.32 -16.00
CA THR A 352 -15.12 9.20 -15.50
C THR A 352 -15.43 8.28 -16.69
N ARG A 353 -15.28 6.97 -16.52
CA ARG A 353 -15.56 5.99 -17.57
C ARG A 353 -17.05 6.00 -17.92
N LYS A 354 -17.35 5.72 -19.19
CA LYS A 354 -18.74 5.68 -19.69
C LYS A 354 -19.65 4.86 -18.78
N GLY A 355 -20.76 5.46 -18.38
CA GLY A 355 -21.79 4.85 -17.53
C GLY A 355 -21.47 4.88 -16.02
N GLN A 356 -20.26 5.22 -15.61
CA GLN A 356 -19.90 5.37 -14.20
C GLN A 356 -20.24 6.77 -13.69
N ILE A 357 -20.59 6.85 -12.41
CA ILE A 357 -20.81 8.09 -11.68
C ILE A 357 -19.88 8.11 -10.46
N ARG A 358 -19.11 9.18 -10.33
CA ARG A 358 -18.33 9.51 -9.12
C ARG A 358 -19.06 10.64 -8.43
N TYR A 359 -19.14 10.59 -7.12
CA TYR A 359 -19.83 11.61 -6.36
C TYR A 359 -19.20 11.83 -4.99
N THR A 360 -19.37 13.03 -4.48
CA THR A 360 -19.03 13.40 -3.11
C THR A 360 -20.15 14.28 -2.59
N THR A 361 -20.67 14.01 -1.41
CA THR A 361 -21.60 14.91 -0.73
C THR A 361 -21.23 15.00 0.74
N ALA A 362 -21.31 16.20 1.28
CA ALA A 362 -21.05 16.46 2.69
C ALA A 362 -22.00 17.51 3.23
N MET A 363 -22.32 17.41 4.53
CA MET A 363 -23.10 18.41 5.24
C MET A 363 -22.59 18.55 6.67
N GLY A 364 -22.66 19.76 7.20
CA GLY A 364 -22.18 20.04 8.54
C GLY A 364 -21.92 21.51 8.78
N LYS A 365 -20.96 21.80 9.65
CA LYS A 365 -20.50 23.16 9.95
C LYS A 365 -19.00 23.23 9.80
N PRO A 366 -18.45 24.28 9.15
CA PRO A 366 -17.01 24.50 9.13
C PRO A 366 -16.46 24.55 10.56
N THR A 367 -15.26 24.04 10.77
CA THR A 367 -14.56 24.08 12.07
C THR A 367 -13.11 24.50 11.86
N SER A 368 -12.49 25.15 12.86
CA SER A 368 -11.04 25.36 12.87
C SER A 368 -10.33 24.12 13.43
N VAL A 369 -9.11 23.91 13.01
CA VAL A 369 -8.18 22.99 13.69
C VAL A 369 -7.74 23.68 15.00
N GLY A 370 -7.93 23.01 16.14
CA GLY A 370 -7.62 23.57 17.47
C GLY A 370 -8.82 24.04 18.31
N GLY A 371 -10.06 23.95 17.76
CA GLY A 371 -11.27 24.01 18.58
C GLY A 371 -11.86 25.40 18.86
N ASP A 372 -11.37 26.46 18.21
CA ASP A 372 -11.98 27.76 18.32
C ASP A 372 -13.40 27.76 17.74
N SER A 373 -14.34 28.29 18.49
CA SER A 373 -15.75 28.37 18.08
C SER A 373 -15.93 29.44 17.01
N LEU A 374 -15.82 29.04 15.75
CA LEU A 374 -16.13 29.91 14.63
C LEU A 374 -17.64 30.23 14.57
N GLN A 375 -18.02 31.42 14.11
CA GLN A 375 -19.39 31.68 13.68
C GLN A 375 -19.63 30.92 12.37
N GLN A 376 -20.41 29.82 12.42
CA GLN A 376 -20.39 28.85 11.33
C GLN A 376 -21.77 28.69 10.73
N PRO A 377 -21.93 28.92 9.42
CA PRO A 377 -23.13 28.55 8.70
C PRO A 377 -23.21 27.02 8.60
N PHE A 378 -24.41 26.47 8.69
CA PHE A 378 -24.62 25.10 8.24
C PHE A 378 -24.49 25.07 6.72
N PHE A 379 -23.72 24.11 6.20
CA PHE A 379 -23.54 23.95 4.76
C PHE A 379 -23.94 22.55 4.28
N TRP A 380 -24.26 22.48 3.01
CA TRP A 380 -24.33 21.26 2.23
C TRP A 380 -23.52 21.46 0.96
N THR A 381 -22.70 20.45 0.62
CA THR A 381 -21.99 20.37 -0.66
C THR A 381 -22.29 19.07 -1.35
N GLY A 382 -22.40 19.12 -2.67
CA GLY A 382 -22.56 17.96 -3.52
C GLY A 382 -21.80 18.13 -4.83
N GLU A 383 -21.06 17.13 -5.21
CA GLU A 383 -20.32 17.04 -6.47
C GLU A 383 -20.60 15.73 -7.16
N PHE A 384 -20.62 15.75 -8.47
CA PHE A 384 -20.72 14.54 -9.27
C PHE A 384 -19.87 14.66 -10.54
N SER A 385 -19.46 13.50 -11.04
CA SER A 385 -18.89 13.35 -12.39
C SER A 385 -19.49 12.12 -13.05
N TRP A 386 -19.99 12.30 -14.25
CA TRP A 386 -20.63 11.26 -15.02
C TRP A 386 -19.94 11.06 -16.37
N GLY A 387 -19.52 9.81 -16.63
CA GLY A 387 -19.00 9.42 -17.94
C GLY A 387 -20.13 9.28 -18.95
N TRP A 388 -20.41 10.37 -19.67
CA TRP A 388 -21.49 10.39 -20.67
C TRP A 388 -21.12 9.58 -21.91
N LEU A 389 -19.92 9.80 -22.47
CA LEU A 389 -19.38 9.08 -23.62
C LEU A 389 -18.02 8.46 -23.24
N ASN A 390 -17.46 7.60 -24.11
CA ASN A 390 -16.14 7.01 -23.89
C ASN A 390 -15.03 8.07 -23.71
N ASN A 391 -15.21 9.24 -24.29
CA ASN A 391 -14.22 10.31 -24.34
C ASN A 391 -14.73 11.64 -23.75
N VAL A 392 -15.95 11.68 -23.20
CA VAL A 392 -16.55 12.90 -22.61
C VAL A 392 -17.16 12.58 -21.25
N SER A 393 -16.74 13.34 -20.25
CA SER A 393 -17.32 13.34 -18.91
C SER A 393 -17.94 14.69 -18.61
N LEU A 394 -19.13 14.68 -18.00
CA LEU A 394 -19.78 15.86 -17.49
C LEU A 394 -19.62 15.88 -15.97
N TYR A 395 -19.30 17.04 -15.41
CA TYR A 395 -19.17 17.17 -13.96
C TYR A 395 -19.72 18.51 -13.47
N GLY A 396 -20.05 18.55 -12.21
CA GLY A 396 -20.54 19.76 -11.58
C GLY A 396 -20.78 19.57 -10.11
N GLY A 397 -21.11 20.64 -9.43
CA GLY A 397 -21.37 20.61 -8.01
C GLY A 397 -21.98 21.91 -7.50
N SER A 398 -22.30 21.89 -6.21
CA SER A 398 -22.80 23.05 -5.51
C SER A 398 -22.34 23.07 -4.06
N VAL A 399 -22.09 24.25 -3.51
CA VAL A 399 -21.94 24.52 -2.09
C VAL A 399 -23.04 25.48 -1.69
N LEU A 400 -23.87 25.08 -0.76
CA LEU A 400 -25.00 25.88 -0.28
C LEU A 400 -24.87 26.05 1.22
N THR A 401 -25.08 27.25 1.72
CA THR A 401 -25.17 27.51 3.15
C THR A 401 -26.58 27.96 3.56
N ASN A 402 -26.88 27.85 4.83
CA ASN A 402 -28.15 28.37 5.37
C ASN A 402 -28.12 29.90 5.61
N ARG A 403 -27.05 30.54 5.16
CA ARG A 403 -26.84 32.00 5.20
C ARG A 403 -26.48 32.49 3.80
N ASP A 404 -25.71 33.49 3.72
CA ASP A 404 -25.45 34.34 2.57
C ASP A 404 -24.31 33.86 1.65
N TYR A 405 -24.13 32.55 1.49
CA TYR A 405 -23.16 31.98 0.54
C TYR A 405 -23.75 30.83 -0.24
N GLN A 406 -23.58 30.88 -1.55
CA GLN A 406 -23.84 29.78 -2.47
C GLN A 406 -22.79 29.74 -3.60
N SER A 407 -22.42 28.57 -4.02
CA SER A 407 -21.54 28.36 -5.18
C SER A 407 -22.07 27.24 -6.06
N LEU A 408 -22.04 27.44 -7.37
CA LEU A 408 -22.47 26.48 -8.39
C LEU A 408 -21.36 26.32 -9.42
N ALA A 409 -21.03 25.08 -9.76
CA ALA A 409 -20.03 24.76 -10.75
C ALA A 409 -20.53 23.77 -11.79
N ALA A 410 -20.12 23.95 -13.03
CA ALA A 410 -20.34 23.02 -14.13
C ALA A 410 -19.09 22.91 -14.99
N GLY A 411 -18.80 21.71 -15.48
CA GLY A 411 -17.62 21.45 -16.27
C GLY A 411 -17.75 20.25 -17.20
N VAL A 412 -16.81 20.17 -18.12
CA VAL A 412 -16.70 19.07 -19.10
C VAL A 412 -15.25 18.61 -19.19
N GLY A 413 -15.07 17.31 -19.18
CA GLY A 413 -13.78 16.65 -19.35
C GLY A 413 -13.74 15.86 -20.66
N PHE A 414 -12.64 15.98 -21.39
CA PHE A 414 -12.39 15.29 -22.65
C PHE A 414 -11.19 14.36 -22.54
N ASN A 415 -11.37 13.12 -22.94
CA ASN A 415 -10.27 12.22 -23.22
C ASN A 415 -9.98 12.26 -24.72
N LEU A 416 -8.92 12.94 -25.10
CA LEU A 416 -8.51 13.12 -26.49
C LEU A 416 -7.60 12.00 -26.98
N ASN A 417 -7.60 10.84 -26.30
CA ASN A 417 -6.78 9.66 -26.59
C ASN A 417 -5.27 10.02 -26.70
N SER A 418 -4.73 9.92 -27.92
CA SER A 418 -3.32 10.23 -28.19
C SER A 418 -2.94 11.68 -27.91
N LEU A 419 -3.88 12.61 -27.82
CA LEU A 419 -3.65 14.02 -27.51
C LEU A 419 -3.74 14.36 -26.02
N GLY A 420 -4.06 13.38 -25.17
CA GLY A 420 -4.11 13.59 -23.71
C GLY A 420 -5.53 13.87 -23.22
N SER A 421 -5.63 14.54 -22.09
CA SER A 421 -6.88 14.83 -21.41
C SER A 421 -7.01 16.32 -21.14
N LEU A 422 -8.20 16.87 -21.31
CA LEU A 422 -8.50 18.29 -21.17
C LEU A 422 -9.79 18.46 -20.38
N SER A 423 -9.85 19.42 -19.47
CA SER A 423 -11.08 19.79 -18.80
C SER A 423 -11.27 21.28 -18.74
N PHE A 424 -12.54 21.71 -18.75
CA PHE A 424 -12.96 23.09 -18.56
C PHE A 424 -14.12 23.14 -17.57
N ASP A 425 -14.07 24.07 -16.66
CA ASP A 425 -15.18 24.34 -15.76
C ASP A 425 -15.36 25.84 -15.47
N VAL A 426 -16.57 26.17 -15.08
CA VAL A 426 -16.97 27.49 -14.64
C VAL A 426 -17.65 27.35 -13.30
N THR A 427 -17.24 28.16 -12.35
CA THR A 427 -17.85 28.27 -11.03
C THR A 427 -18.39 29.67 -10.83
N ARG A 428 -19.62 29.77 -10.38
CA ARG A 428 -20.23 31.03 -9.94
C ARG A 428 -20.38 31.01 -8.43
N SER A 429 -20.00 32.08 -7.74
CA SER A 429 -20.28 32.30 -6.32
C SER A 429 -21.11 33.53 -6.12
N ASP A 430 -22.06 33.43 -5.16
CA ASP A 430 -22.84 34.55 -4.62
C ASP A 430 -22.57 34.57 -3.11
N ALA A 431 -21.95 35.61 -2.60
CA ALA A 431 -21.55 35.78 -1.21
C ALA A 431 -21.99 37.13 -0.64
N GLN A 432 -22.44 37.15 0.63
CA GLN A 432 -22.64 38.37 1.41
C GLN A 432 -21.55 38.41 2.47
N LEU A 433 -20.50 39.21 2.23
CA LEU A 433 -19.41 39.41 3.18
C LEU A 433 -19.83 40.40 4.29
N HIS A 434 -19.06 40.38 5.39
CA HIS A 434 -19.31 41.24 6.51
C HIS A 434 -19.12 42.71 6.13
N ASN A 435 -20.15 43.57 6.37
CA ASN A 435 -20.12 44.99 6.05
C ASN A 435 -19.87 45.34 4.56
N GLN A 436 -20.15 44.43 3.64
CA GLN A 436 -20.05 44.64 2.20
C GLN A 436 -21.38 44.35 1.51
N ASP A 437 -21.58 44.87 0.27
CA ASP A 437 -22.70 44.50 -0.56
C ASP A 437 -22.56 43.03 -1.02
N LYS A 438 -23.68 42.43 -1.47
CA LYS A 438 -23.67 41.10 -2.02
C LYS A 438 -22.77 41.04 -3.25
N GLU A 439 -21.74 40.19 -3.19
CA GLU A 439 -20.81 39.94 -4.29
C GLU A 439 -21.25 38.75 -5.11
N THR A 440 -21.13 38.90 -6.44
CA THR A 440 -21.34 37.78 -7.38
C THR A 440 -20.17 37.76 -8.36
N GLY A 441 -19.48 36.63 -8.43
CA GLY A 441 -18.31 36.47 -9.29
C GLY A 441 -18.25 35.11 -9.98
N TYR A 442 -17.38 35.01 -10.96
CA TYR A 442 -17.15 33.80 -11.73
C TYR A 442 -15.67 33.41 -11.66
N SER A 443 -15.41 32.12 -11.64
CA SER A 443 -14.08 31.52 -11.80
C SER A 443 -14.10 30.54 -12.97
N TYR A 444 -13.08 30.60 -13.81
CA TYR A 444 -12.91 29.78 -15.00
C TYR A 444 -11.64 28.96 -14.86
N ARG A 445 -11.72 27.66 -15.05
CA ARG A 445 -10.57 26.76 -14.93
C ARG A 445 -10.43 25.88 -16.17
N ALA A 446 -9.17 25.70 -16.60
CA ALA A 446 -8.81 24.79 -17.67
C ALA A 446 -7.63 23.93 -17.23
N ASN A 447 -7.71 22.61 -17.39
CA ASN A 447 -6.64 21.70 -17.05
C ASN A 447 -6.34 20.78 -18.22
N TYR A 448 -5.05 20.53 -18.45
CA TYR A 448 -4.57 19.63 -19.49
C TYR A 448 -3.52 18.67 -18.92
N SER A 449 -3.54 17.41 -19.33
CA SER A 449 -2.52 16.43 -19.00
C SER A 449 -2.29 15.47 -20.16
N LYS A 450 -1.03 15.11 -20.38
CA LYS A 450 -0.64 14.15 -21.39
C LYS A 450 0.61 13.38 -20.99
N ARG A 451 0.59 12.05 -21.20
CA ARG A 451 1.76 11.20 -21.21
C ARG A 451 2.13 10.87 -22.66
N PHE A 452 3.37 11.10 -23.05
CA PHE A 452 3.92 10.81 -24.35
C PHE A 452 4.67 9.47 -24.29
N GLU A 453 4.04 8.37 -24.65
CA GLU A 453 4.62 7.03 -24.55
C GLU A 453 5.85 6.83 -25.43
N SER A 454 5.88 7.45 -26.60
CA SER A 454 6.97 7.34 -27.57
C SER A 454 8.28 7.96 -27.11
N THR A 455 8.23 8.93 -26.20
CA THR A 455 9.40 9.69 -25.73
C THR A 455 9.62 9.54 -24.25
N GLY A 456 8.75 8.79 -23.53
CA GLY A 456 8.79 8.70 -22.06
C GLY A 456 8.51 10.03 -21.36
N SER A 457 7.99 11.04 -22.10
CA SER A 457 7.67 12.36 -21.54
C SER A 457 6.32 12.35 -20.87
N GLN A 458 6.21 13.12 -19.81
CA GLN A 458 4.94 13.33 -19.13
C GLN A 458 4.74 14.82 -18.84
N LEU A 459 3.76 15.42 -19.50
CA LEU A 459 3.17 16.67 -19.06
C LEU A 459 2.06 16.29 -18.09
N THR A 460 2.39 16.32 -16.82
CA THR A 460 1.52 15.79 -15.77
C THR A 460 0.33 16.69 -15.56
N PHE A 461 0.56 18.01 -15.65
CA PHE A 461 -0.45 19.00 -15.40
C PHE A 461 -0.10 20.33 -16.08
N ALA A 462 -1.07 20.93 -16.74
CA ALA A 462 -1.04 22.34 -17.15
C ALA A 462 -2.40 22.93 -16.80
N GLY A 463 -2.46 23.69 -15.70
CA GLY A 463 -3.68 24.27 -15.15
C GLY A 463 -3.68 25.77 -15.28
N TYR A 464 -4.82 26.31 -15.62
CA TYR A 464 -5.10 27.75 -15.61
C TYR A 464 -6.41 27.99 -14.91
N ARG A 465 -6.43 28.94 -13.99
CA ARG A 465 -7.62 29.46 -13.33
C ARG A 465 -7.61 30.97 -13.44
N PHE A 466 -8.74 31.54 -13.78
CA PHE A 466 -9.02 32.96 -13.71
C PHE A 466 -10.29 33.18 -12.86
N SER A 467 -10.23 34.08 -11.89
CA SER A 467 -11.35 34.44 -11.02
C SER A 467 -11.61 35.94 -11.12
N ASP A 468 -12.88 36.27 -11.23
CA ASP A 468 -13.34 37.67 -11.16
C ASP A 468 -12.99 38.27 -9.79
N LYS A 469 -12.85 39.58 -9.70
CA LYS A 469 -12.58 40.30 -8.44
C LYS A 469 -13.60 40.00 -7.34
N ASN A 470 -14.85 39.79 -7.74
CA ASN A 470 -15.99 39.54 -6.83
C ASN A 470 -16.26 38.05 -6.64
N PHE A 471 -15.39 37.19 -7.14
CA PHE A 471 -15.50 35.74 -6.88
C PHE A 471 -14.98 35.44 -5.48
N VAL A 472 -15.81 34.81 -4.67
CA VAL A 472 -15.53 34.46 -3.27
C VAL A 472 -15.57 32.95 -3.12
N THR A 473 -14.52 32.35 -2.59
CA THR A 473 -14.49 30.94 -2.22
C THR A 473 -15.15 30.69 -0.87
N MET A 474 -15.46 29.43 -0.56
CA MET A 474 -16.01 29.08 0.77
C MET A 474 -15.00 29.36 1.89
N ASN A 475 -13.70 29.18 1.66
CA ASN A 475 -12.66 29.52 2.64
C ASN A 475 -12.59 31.02 2.92
N GLU A 476 -12.66 31.86 1.89
CA GLU A 476 -12.69 33.31 2.03
C GLU A 476 -13.94 33.75 2.80
N TYR A 477 -15.12 33.20 2.49
CA TYR A 477 -16.36 33.47 3.22
C TYR A 477 -16.27 33.06 4.70
N ILE A 478 -15.66 31.89 5.02
CA ILE A 478 -15.43 31.45 6.40
C ILE A 478 -14.49 32.42 7.12
N ASN A 479 -13.38 32.82 6.48
CA ASN A 479 -12.41 33.73 7.04
C ASN A 479 -13.00 35.13 7.30
N ASP A 480 -13.74 35.68 6.37
CA ASP A 480 -14.45 36.96 6.53
C ASP A 480 -15.46 36.91 7.69
N THR A 481 -16.28 35.87 7.76
CA THR A 481 -17.27 35.66 8.83
C THR A 481 -16.61 35.59 10.23
N ASN A 482 -15.33 35.16 10.29
CA ASN A 482 -14.57 35.07 11.55
C ASN A 482 -13.58 36.24 11.75
N HIS A 483 -13.68 37.28 10.93
CA HIS A 483 -12.85 38.48 11.00
C HIS A 483 -11.35 38.23 10.82
N TYR A 484 -10.96 37.17 10.13
CA TYR A 484 -9.59 36.97 9.68
C TYR A 484 -9.33 37.88 8.45
N THR A 485 -8.45 38.87 8.59
CA THR A 485 -8.20 39.90 7.57
C THR A 485 -7.13 39.55 6.54
N ASN A 486 -6.48 38.39 6.67
CA ASN A 486 -5.33 38.01 5.82
C ASN A 486 -5.71 37.03 4.70
N TYR A 487 -6.80 37.25 3.97
CA TYR A 487 -7.04 36.49 2.75
C TYR A 487 -6.65 37.31 1.52
N GLN A 488 -6.04 36.62 0.55
CA GLN A 488 -5.63 37.23 -0.72
C GLN A 488 -6.61 36.76 -1.79
N ASN A 489 -7.26 37.69 -2.46
CA ASN A 489 -8.22 37.39 -3.51
C ASN A 489 -7.50 36.95 -4.79
N GLU A 490 -7.50 35.63 -5.08
CA GLU A 490 -6.80 35.04 -6.22
C GLU A 490 -7.41 35.51 -7.54
N LYS A 491 -6.57 36.05 -8.43
CA LYS A 491 -6.94 36.49 -9.77
C LYS A 491 -6.66 35.45 -10.81
N GLU A 492 -5.40 34.98 -10.88
CA GLU A 492 -4.95 34.01 -11.86
C GLU A 492 -4.01 33.00 -11.19
N SER A 493 -4.17 31.74 -11.54
CA SER A 493 -3.27 30.65 -11.14
C SER A 493 -2.82 29.90 -12.38
N TYR A 494 -1.51 29.77 -12.54
CA TYR A 494 -0.86 28.98 -13.58
C TYR A 494 -0.04 27.88 -12.92
N ILE A 495 -0.29 26.64 -13.27
CA ILE A 495 0.49 25.51 -12.77
C ILE A 495 0.92 24.64 -13.95
N VAL A 496 2.22 24.38 -14.08
CA VAL A 496 2.77 23.49 -15.11
C VAL A 496 3.78 22.56 -14.46
N THR A 497 3.60 21.27 -14.67
CA THR A 497 4.57 20.24 -14.25
C THR A 497 4.89 19.36 -15.45
N PHE A 498 6.18 19.29 -15.80
CA PHE A 498 6.67 18.52 -16.94
C PHE A 498 7.83 17.63 -16.50
N ASN A 499 7.78 16.37 -16.90
CA ASN A 499 8.86 15.40 -16.69
C ASN A 499 9.20 14.74 -18.04
N GLN A 500 10.49 14.66 -18.36
CA GLN A 500 11.02 14.05 -19.57
C GLN A 500 12.24 13.20 -19.26
N TYR A 501 12.18 11.92 -19.59
CA TYR A 501 13.36 11.07 -19.60
C TYR A 501 13.86 10.88 -21.04
N LEU A 502 15.06 11.35 -21.35
CA LEU A 502 15.73 11.17 -22.63
C LEU A 502 16.65 9.95 -22.55
N GLU A 503 16.18 8.80 -23.01
CA GLU A 503 16.88 7.51 -22.88
C GLU A 503 18.27 7.53 -23.54
N SER A 504 18.39 8.13 -24.74
CA SER A 504 19.65 8.23 -25.49
C SER A 504 20.73 9.00 -24.74
N LEU A 505 20.36 9.95 -23.89
CA LEU A 505 21.25 10.79 -23.08
C LEU A 505 21.30 10.34 -21.61
N ARG A 506 20.46 9.40 -21.18
CA ARG A 506 20.20 9.08 -19.78
C ARG A 506 19.91 10.34 -18.96
N LEU A 507 19.21 11.30 -19.54
CA LEU A 507 18.91 12.59 -18.96
C LEU A 507 17.44 12.64 -18.55
N ASN A 508 17.21 12.88 -17.27
CA ASN A 508 15.90 13.23 -16.75
C ASN A 508 15.80 14.74 -16.56
N THR A 509 14.73 15.31 -17.07
CA THR A 509 14.42 16.75 -16.97
C THR A 509 13.08 16.89 -16.25
N TYR A 510 13.06 17.62 -15.17
CA TYR A 510 11.85 17.97 -14.42
C TYR A 510 11.69 19.48 -14.37
N VAL A 511 10.51 19.97 -14.74
CA VAL A 511 10.13 21.39 -14.67
C VAL A 511 8.84 21.51 -13.88
N SER A 512 8.82 22.40 -12.91
CA SER A 512 7.63 22.82 -12.18
C SER A 512 7.54 24.33 -12.20
N LEU A 513 6.37 24.86 -12.51
CA LEU A 513 6.06 26.28 -12.49
C LEU A 513 4.70 26.45 -11.82
N ALA A 514 4.64 27.30 -10.79
CA ALA A 514 3.41 27.79 -10.20
C ALA A 514 3.48 29.31 -10.12
N ARG A 515 2.49 30.01 -10.67
CA ARG A 515 2.35 31.44 -10.57
C ARG A 515 0.92 31.79 -10.17
N ASN A 516 0.80 32.46 -9.04
CA ASN A 516 -0.47 32.99 -8.56
C ASN A 516 -0.41 34.50 -8.54
N THR A 517 -1.42 35.15 -9.10
CA THR A 517 -1.62 36.60 -9.05
C THR A 517 -2.86 36.91 -8.25
N TYR A 518 -2.90 38.04 -7.60
CA TYR A 518 -3.98 38.44 -6.71
C TYR A 518 -4.52 39.79 -7.15
N TRP A 519 -5.75 40.11 -6.77
CA TRP A 519 -6.34 41.42 -7.06
C TRP A 519 -5.82 42.51 -6.11
N ASP A 520 -5.41 42.13 -4.92
CA ASP A 520 -5.12 43.00 -3.77
C ASP A 520 -3.75 42.73 -3.13
N ALA A 521 -2.96 41.84 -3.72
CA ALA A 521 -1.63 41.50 -3.22
C ALA A 521 -0.60 41.29 -4.34
N SER A 522 0.66 41.19 -3.96
CA SER A 522 1.76 40.87 -4.87
C SER A 522 1.66 39.43 -5.41
N SER A 523 2.16 39.23 -6.62
CA SER A 523 2.13 37.88 -7.23
C SER A 523 3.20 36.97 -6.64
N ASN A 524 2.85 35.68 -6.44
CA ASN A 524 3.78 34.63 -6.06
C ASN A 524 4.20 33.83 -7.30
N VAL A 525 5.52 33.61 -7.45
CA VAL A 525 6.06 32.80 -8.55
C VAL A 525 7.05 31.79 -8.01
N ASN A 526 6.69 30.52 -8.13
CA ASN A 526 7.53 29.40 -7.73
C ASN A 526 7.89 28.59 -8.98
N TYR A 527 9.17 28.34 -9.22
CA TYR A 527 9.58 27.46 -10.29
C TYR A 527 10.82 26.64 -9.92
N SER A 528 10.89 25.45 -10.51
CA SER A 528 12.00 24.53 -10.36
C SER A 528 12.32 23.88 -11.69
N LEU A 529 13.60 23.86 -12.04
CA LEU A 529 14.16 23.09 -13.14
C LEU A 529 15.20 22.13 -12.56
N SER A 530 15.00 20.84 -12.74
CA SER A 530 15.98 19.83 -12.34
C SER A 530 16.40 19.01 -13.56
N LEU A 531 17.68 18.91 -13.76
CA LEU A 531 18.35 18.11 -14.79
C LEU A 531 19.18 17.04 -14.08
N SER A 532 18.92 15.77 -14.33
CA SER A 532 19.75 14.70 -13.77
C SER A 532 20.19 13.73 -14.86
N ARG A 533 21.44 13.31 -14.80
CA ARG A 533 22.05 12.41 -15.77
C ARG A 533 22.93 11.38 -15.10
N ASP A 534 22.77 10.13 -15.54
CA ASP A 534 23.67 9.03 -15.16
C ASP A 534 24.63 8.72 -16.30
N PHE A 535 25.89 8.51 -15.96
CA PHE A 535 26.93 8.17 -16.92
C PHE A 535 28.03 7.31 -16.28
N ASP A 536 28.80 6.63 -17.12
CA ASP A 536 29.93 5.81 -16.69
C ASP A 536 31.26 6.54 -16.94
N ILE A 537 32.16 6.55 -15.96
CA ILE A 537 33.50 7.10 -16.08
C ILE A 537 34.52 5.99 -15.81
N GLY A 538 35.04 5.37 -16.88
CA GLY A 538 36.00 4.27 -16.74
C GLY A 538 35.41 3.13 -15.89
N PRO A 539 36.03 2.76 -14.77
CA PRO A 539 35.55 1.69 -13.89
C PRO A 539 34.35 2.12 -13.04
N LEU A 540 34.09 3.43 -12.89
CA LEU A 540 32.98 3.96 -12.12
C LEU A 540 31.70 3.90 -12.95
N LYS A 541 30.72 3.10 -12.48
CA LYS A 541 29.43 2.91 -13.13
C LYS A 541 28.36 3.73 -12.43
N ASN A 542 27.38 4.21 -13.20
CA ASN A 542 26.21 4.94 -12.70
C ASN A 542 26.59 6.18 -11.84
N VAL A 543 27.61 6.91 -12.27
CA VAL A 543 27.87 8.24 -11.68
C VAL A 543 26.71 9.15 -12.04
N SER A 544 26.04 9.71 -11.05
CA SER A 544 24.93 10.61 -11.28
C SER A 544 25.35 12.08 -11.07
N THR A 545 24.87 12.94 -11.93
CA THR A 545 25.00 14.39 -11.78
C THR A 545 23.63 15.03 -11.88
N SER A 546 23.29 15.87 -10.93
CA SER A 546 22.07 16.67 -10.97
C SER A 546 22.35 18.15 -10.83
N LEU A 547 21.65 18.94 -11.63
CA LEU A 547 21.64 20.40 -11.57
C LEU A 547 20.19 20.82 -11.34
N THR A 548 19.94 21.52 -10.24
CA THR A 548 18.62 22.04 -9.90
C THR A 548 18.71 23.54 -9.73
N PHE A 549 17.81 24.24 -10.40
CA PHE A 549 17.56 25.65 -10.22
C PHE A 549 16.14 25.83 -9.71
N SER A 550 15.95 26.58 -8.62
CA SER A 550 14.64 26.88 -8.05
C SER A 550 14.54 28.32 -7.60
N ARG A 551 13.34 28.87 -7.77
CA ARG A 551 12.89 30.12 -7.13
C ARG A 551 11.63 29.82 -6.34
N ILE A 552 11.62 30.23 -5.09
CA ILE A 552 10.45 30.22 -4.22
C ILE A 552 10.23 31.64 -3.76
N ASN A 553 9.05 32.17 -4.06
CA ASN A 553 8.63 33.49 -3.57
C ASN A 553 7.74 33.26 -2.34
N TRP A 554 8.13 33.83 -1.21
CA TRP A 554 7.42 33.78 0.06
C TRP A 554 7.47 35.13 0.75
N GLU A 555 6.35 35.70 1.12
CA GLU A 555 6.23 36.98 1.86
C GLU A 555 7.07 38.14 1.26
N GLU A 556 7.07 38.30 -0.07
CA GLU A 556 7.86 39.29 -0.83
C GLU A 556 9.36 39.00 -0.98
N ASP A 557 9.86 37.94 -0.29
CA ASP A 557 11.25 37.50 -0.50
C ASP A 557 11.33 36.43 -1.60
N ASN A 558 12.29 36.61 -2.51
CA ASN A 558 12.62 35.64 -3.54
C ASN A 558 13.80 34.80 -3.07
N GLN A 559 13.59 33.52 -2.86
CA GLN A 559 14.66 32.58 -2.53
C GLN A 559 15.13 31.85 -3.80
N ASP A 560 16.22 32.36 -4.39
CA ASP A 560 16.87 31.76 -5.55
C ASP A 560 17.93 30.76 -5.11
N GLN A 561 17.88 29.55 -5.67
CA GLN A 561 18.82 28.49 -5.35
C GLN A 561 19.33 27.81 -6.62
N LEU A 562 20.63 27.63 -6.72
CA LEU A 562 21.27 26.77 -7.70
C LEU A 562 22.02 25.65 -6.98
N TYR A 563 21.69 24.42 -7.29
CA TYR A 563 22.27 23.24 -6.68
C TYR A 563 22.88 22.32 -7.73
N LEU A 564 24.17 22.01 -7.59
CA LEU A 564 24.86 20.98 -8.37
C LEU A 564 25.24 19.83 -7.44
N ASN A 565 24.90 18.61 -7.82
CA ASN A 565 25.32 17.42 -7.11
C ASN A 565 25.99 16.42 -8.06
N ILE A 566 27.07 15.81 -7.59
CA ILE A 566 27.75 14.69 -8.26
C ILE A 566 27.79 13.55 -7.25
N SER A 567 27.26 12.38 -7.62
CA SER A 567 27.19 11.22 -6.77
C SER A 567 27.91 10.04 -7.43
N ILE A 568 28.85 9.47 -6.72
CA ILE A 568 29.74 8.41 -7.19
C ILE A 568 29.46 7.16 -6.36
N PRO A 569 28.77 6.14 -6.90
CA PRO A 569 28.57 4.88 -6.23
C PRO A 569 29.91 4.17 -5.97
N TRP A 570 30.08 3.67 -4.74
CA TRP A 570 31.27 2.91 -4.31
C TRP A 570 30.87 1.51 -3.88
N GLY A 571 30.94 0.58 -4.79
CA GLY A 571 30.38 -0.75 -4.63
C GLY A 571 28.84 -0.73 -4.76
N THR A 572 28.14 -1.59 -4.03
CA THR A 572 26.68 -1.78 -4.14
C THR A 572 25.86 -0.96 -3.14
N SER A 573 26.49 -0.44 -2.08
CA SER A 573 25.78 0.12 -0.93
C SER A 573 26.43 1.34 -0.32
N ARG A 574 27.45 1.89 -0.96
CA ARG A 574 28.16 3.10 -0.52
C ARG A 574 28.13 4.17 -1.60
N THR A 575 28.14 5.41 -1.17
CA THR A 575 28.11 6.54 -2.11
C THR A 575 28.99 7.67 -1.58
N LEU A 576 29.87 8.19 -2.44
CA LEU A 576 30.55 9.46 -2.23
C LEU A 576 29.84 10.52 -3.04
N SER A 577 29.43 11.62 -2.43
CA SER A 577 28.80 12.72 -3.14
C SER A 577 29.49 14.04 -2.86
N TYR A 578 29.43 14.90 -3.87
CA TYR A 578 29.84 16.29 -3.78
C TYR A 578 28.69 17.17 -4.22
N GLY A 579 28.33 18.14 -3.37
CA GLY A 579 27.30 19.15 -3.63
C GLY A 579 27.90 20.54 -3.66
N MET A 580 27.41 21.38 -4.55
CA MET A 580 27.65 22.81 -4.55
C MET A 580 26.30 23.51 -4.62
N GLN A 581 26.06 24.42 -3.70
CA GLN A 581 24.87 25.24 -3.64
C GLN A 581 25.20 26.72 -3.65
N ARG A 582 24.40 27.48 -4.39
CA ARG A 582 24.42 28.95 -4.34
C ARG A 582 23.01 29.43 -3.99
N ASN A 583 22.91 30.26 -2.98
CA ASN A 583 21.66 30.90 -2.57
C ASN A 583 21.51 32.32 -3.18
N GLN A 584 20.39 32.97 -2.86
CA GLN A 584 20.07 34.34 -3.32
C GLN A 584 21.10 35.39 -2.89
N ASP A 585 21.72 35.20 -1.72
CA ASP A 585 22.72 36.14 -1.16
C ASP A 585 24.10 35.91 -1.75
N ASN A 586 24.20 35.11 -2.81
CA ASN A 586 25.43 34.68 -3.46
C ASN A 586 26.37 33.87 -2.54
N GLU A 587 25.87 33.36 -1.41
CA GLU A 587 26.64 32.42 -0.59
C GLU A 587 26.78 31.12 -1.36
N ILE A 588 28.01 30.62 -1.39
CA ILE A 588 28.28 29.31 -2.03
C ILE A 588 28.69 28.35 -0.95
N SER A 589 27.93 27.25 -0.86
CA SER A 589 28.22 26.11 0.02
C SER A 589 28.76 24.93 -0.79
N HIS A 590 29.83 24.34 -0.31
CA HIS A 590 30.42 23.12 -0.84
C HIS A 590 30.29 22.00 0.19
N THR A 591 29.72 20.88 -0.19
CA THR A 591 29.52 19.73 0.72
C THR A 591 30.10 18.47 0.11
N ALA A 592 30.96 17.78 0.83
CA ALA A 592 31.37 16.42 0.51
C ALA A 592 30.74 15.43 1.52
N SER A 593 30.13 14.38 1.03
CA SER A 593 29.39 13.43 1.86
C SER A 593 29.76 12.00 1.55
N TRP A 594 29.86 11.19 2.58
CA TRP A 594 29.96 9.74 2.48
C TRP A 594 28.71 9.11 3.09
N TYR A 595 28.10 8.20 2.36
CA TYR A 595 26.94 7.42 2.80
C TYR A 595 27.26 5.94 2.72
N ASP A 596 26.86 5.17 3.72
CA ASP A 596 27.01 3.71 3.80
C ASP A 596 25.73 3.05 4.28
N SER A 597 25.20 2.13 3.50
CA SER A 597 24.07 1.26 3.79
C SER A 597 24.42 -0.23 3.57
N SER A 598 25.69 -0.60 3.84
CA SER A 598 26.18 -1.98 3.69
C SER A 598 25.45 -2.95 4.63
N ASP A 599 25.01 -2.49 5.76
CA ASP A 599 24.10 -3.21 6.64
C ASP A 599 22.65 -2.88 6.28
N ARG A 600 21.81 -3.90 6.12
CA ARG A 600 20.42 -3.76 5.75
C ARG A 600 19.60 -2.96 6.78
N ASN A 601 19.93 -3.09 8.04
CA ASN A 601 19.22 -2.45 9.14
C ASN A 601 19.85 -1.12 9.57
N ASN A 602 21.09 -0.87 9.16
CA ASN A 602 21.84 0.31 9.59
C ASN A 602 22.35 1.10 8.38
N SER A 603 22.12 2.38 8.39
CA SER A 603 22.79 3.29 7.45
C SER A 603 23.33 4.49 8.19
N TRP A 604 24.42 5.06 7.71
CA TRP A 604 25.01 6.23 8.28
C TRP A 604 25.62 7.13 7.20
N SER A 605 25.65 8.41 7.49
CA SER A 605 26.36 9.36 6.63
C SER A 605 27.23 10.30 7.45
N VAL A 606 28.31 10.75 6.83
CA VAL A 606 29.15 11.85 7.35
C VAL A 606 29.37 12.81 6.21
N SER A 607 29.18 14.09 6.48
CA SER A 607 29.44 15.16 5.52
C SER A 607 30.19 16.31 6.14
N ALA A 608 31.10 16.88 5.34
CA ALA A 608 31.79 18.13 5.67
C ALA A 608 31.37 19.20 4.68
N SER A 609 31.00 20.36 5.16
CA SER A 609 30.67 21.50 4.29
C SER A 609 31.45 22.74 4.68
N GLY A 610 31.65 23.61 3.67
CA GLY A 610 32.23 24.95 3.84
C GLY A 610 31.32 25.93 3.14
N ASP A 611 30.84 26.92 3.89
CA ASP A 611 30.00 28.00 3.38
C ASP A 611 30.90 29.22 3.21
N ASN A 612 30.84 29.85 2.05
CA ASN A 612 31.69 30.99 1.69
C ASN A 612 30.79 32.19 1.40
N ASP A 613 30.86 33.19 2.31
CA ASP A 613 30.20 34.46 2.14
C ASP A 613 31.20 35.42 1.49
N GLU A 614 30.97 35.84 0.24
CA GLU A 614 31.81 36.75 -0.55
C GLU A 614 33.33 36.49 -0.47
N PHE A 615 33.78 35.22 -0.35
CA PHE A 615 35.18 34.80 -0.26
C PHE A 615 35.95 35.24 1.02
N LYS A 616 35.27 35.70 2.07
CA LYS A 616 35.98 36.26 3.23
C LYS A 616 36.18 35.27 4.39
N ASP A 617 35.22 34.50 4.78
CA ASP A 617 35.37 33.56 5.91
C ASP A 617 34.61 32.27 5.66
N MET A 618 35.32 31.19 5.44
CA MET A 618 34.71 29.87 5.26
C MET A 618 34.20 29.31 6.61
N LYS A 619 32.90 29.22 6.78
CA LYS A 619 32.24 28.57 7.92
C LYS A 619 32.19 27.08 7.67
N ALA A 620 33.12 26.35 8.27
CA ALA A 620 33.17 24.89 8.15
C ALA A 620 32.10 24.24 9.05
N SER A 621 31.36 23.26 8.51
CA SER A 621 30.46 22.42 9.30
C SER A 621 30.73 20.94 9.07
N LEU A 622 30.50 20.15 10.12
CA LEU A 622 30.55 18.71 10.11
C LEU A 622 29.16 18.18 10.50
N ARG A 623 28.66 17.25 9.70
CA ARG A 623 27.37 16.59 9.97
C ARG A 623 27.58 15.08 10.00
N ALA A 624 26.84 14.41 10.88
CA ALA A 624 26.75 12.97 10.90
C ALA A 624 25.30 12.57 11.10
N SER A 625 24.88 11.49 10.44
CA SER A 625 23.57 10.89 10.67
C SER A 625 23.66 9.37 10.78
N TYR A 626 22.76 8.79 11.53
CA TYR A 626 22.62 7.35 11.70
C TYR A 626 21.16 6.97 11.70
N GLN A 627 20.82 5.96 10.91
CA GLN A 627 19.49 5.35 10.87
C GLN A 627 19.57 3.88 11.24
N HIS A 628 18.68 3.47 12.11
CA HIS A 628 18.51 2.07 12.52
C HIS A 628 17.07 1.63 12.30
N ASN A 629 16.87 0.63 11.43
CA ASN A 629 15.58 0.04 11.14
C ASN A 629 15.43 -1.23 11.97
N THR A 630 14.38 -1.31 12.75
CA THR A 630 13.98 -2.50 13.51
C THR A 630 12.60 -2.96 13.06
N GLU A 631 12.21 -4.15 13.47
CA GLU A 631 10.86 -4.67 13.26
C GLU A 631 9.79 -3.83 14.00
N ASN A 632 10.20 -3.08 15.05
CA ASN A 632 9.33 -2.28 15.89
C ASN A 632 9.26 -0.81 15.49
N GLY A 633 10.10 -0.38 14.55
CA GLY A 633 10.15 1.01 14.09
C GLY A 633 11.52 1.44 13.61
N ARG A 634 11.63 2.72 13.30
CA ARG A 634 12.83 3.33 12.74
C ARG A 634 13.36 4.44 13.64
N LEU A 635 14.62 4.33 14.03
CA LEU A 635 15.37 5.36 14.72
C LEU A 635 16.21 6.15 13.72
N TYR A 636 16.16 7.47 13.78
CA TYR A 636 17.07 8.36 13.07
C TYR A 636 17.69 9.33 14.07
N LEU A 637 19.02 9.45 14.02
CA LEU A 637 19.81 10.39 14.81
C LEU A 637 20.63 11.23 13.86
N SER A 638 20.72 12.53 14.10
CA SER A 638 21.65 13.40 13.39
C SER A 638 22.26 14.44 14.30
N GLY A 639 23.46 14.87 13.96
CA GLY A 639 24.16 15.93 14.65
C GLY A 639 24.94 16.79 13.66
N THR A 640 24.91 18.08 13.87
CA THR A 640 25.65 19.09 13.09
C THR A 640 26.42 19.98 14.04
N SER A 641 27.63 20.29 13.65
CA SER A 641 28.47 21.31 14.32
C SER A 641 29.04 22.26 13.26
N GLN A 642 28.70 23.50 13.33
CA GLN A 642 29.25 24.56 12.51
C GLN A 642 30.18 25.42 13.36
N ARG A 643 31.40 25.55 12.90
CA ARG A 643 32.44 26.28 13.61
C ARG A 643 32.00 27.71 13.97
N ASP A 644 32.17 28.08 15.24
CA ASP A 644 31.91 29.42 15.79
C ASP A 644 30.44 29.90 15.59
N SER A 645 29.50 28.98 15.23
CA SER A 645 28.12 29.32 14.96
C SER A 645 27.16 28.54 15.86
N TYR A 646 26.99 27.23 15.66
CA TYR A 646 26.07 26.43 16.45
C TYR A 646 26.42 24.93 16.45
N TYR A 647 25.78 24.17 17.33
CA TYR A 647 25.60 22.74 17.18
C TYR A 647 24.13 22.38 17.30
N SER A 648 23.70 21.36 16.56
CA SER A 648 22.37 20.81 16.65
C SER A 648 22.40 19.30 16.77
N LEU A 649 21.44 18.75 17.51
CA LEU A 649 21.20 17.32 17.65
C LEU A 649 19.73 17.05 17.39
N ASN A 650 19.45 16.04 16.58
CA ASN A 650 18.10 15.63 16.26
C ASN A 650 17.94 14.12 16.47
N ALA A 651 16.82 13.72 17.00
CA ALA A 651 16.43 12.32 17.14
C ALA A 651 14.99 12.15 16.68
N SER A 652 14.70 11.14 15.90
CA SER A 652 13.32 10.75 15.60
C SER A 652 13.13 9.24 15.73
N TRP A 653 11.95 8.87 16.20
CA TRP A 653 11.50 7.49 16.29
C TRP A 653 10.09 7.39 15.74
N ASN A 654 9.89 6.56 14.71
CA ASN A 654 8.58 6.25 14.14
C ASN A 654 8.28 4.77 14.26
N GLY A 655 7.04 4.48 14.62
CA GLY A 655 6.55 3.13 14.79
C GLY A 655 5.05 3.09 14.98
N SER A 656 4.57 1.90 15.21
CA SER A 656 3.16 1.62 15.46
C SER A 656 2.99 0.61 16.56
N PHE A 657 1.86 0.67 17.23
CA PHE A 657 1.40 -0.31 18.21
C PHE A 657 0.00 -0.78 17.82
N THR A 658 -0.24 -2.08 17.79
CA THR A 658 -1.56 -2.65 17.52
C THR A 658 -1.92 -3.67 18.60
N ALA A 659 -3.13 -3.56 19.13
CA ALA A 659 -3.68 -4.43 20.16
C ALA A 659 -5.07 -4.97 19.77
N THR A 660 -5.30 -6.24 20.03
CA THR A 660 -6.57 -6.95 19.83
C THR A 660 -6.81 -7.89 21.01
N ARG A 661 -7.94 -8.57 21.04
CA ARG A 661 -8.20 -9.61 22.03
C ARG A 661 -7.23 -10.81 21.96
N HIS A 662 -6.52 -10.98 20.84
CA HIS A 662 -5.57 -12.07 20.62
C HIS A 662 -4.14 -11.73 21.04
N GLY A 663 -3.86 -10.45 21.34
CA GLY A 663 -2.56 -9.99 21.78
C GLY A 663 -2.22 -8.60 21.23
N ALA A 664 -0.98 -8.20 21.47
CA ALA A 664 -0.49 -6.88 21.04
C ALA A 664 0.97 -6.97 20.56
N ALA A 665 1.32 -6.10 19.62
CA ALA A 665 2.70 -5.98 19.13
C ALA A 665 3.02 -4.55 18.72
N PHE A 666 4.28 -4.16 18.93
CA PHE A 666 4.90 -3.04 18.27
C PHE A 666 5.35 -3.49 16.87
N HIS A 667 5.30 -2.59 15.91
CA HIS A 667 5.72 -2.87 14.54
C HIS A 667 6.11 -1.56 13.83
N ASP A 668 6.69 -1.66 12.66
CA ASP A 668 7.03 -0.49 11.85
C ASP A 668 5.76 0.32 11.49
N TYR A 669 5.94 1.59 11.17
CA TYR A 669 4.87 2.50 10.82
C TYR A 669 4.13 2.04 9.55
N SER A 670 2.80 1.95 9.63
CA SER A 670 1.98 1.42 8.54
C SER A 670 1.42 2.48 7.59
N GLY A 671 1.56 3.75 7.90
CA GLY A 671 0.82 4.81 7.20
C GLY A 671 -0.64 4.92 7.66
N SER A 672 -1.25 6.09 7.47
CA SER A 672 -2.57 6.40 8.02
C SER A 672 -3.75 5.73 7.30
N ALA A 673 -3.58 5.28 6.05
CA ALA A 673 -4.68 4.76 5.22
C ALA A 673 -4.66 3.24 5.02
N ASP A 674 -3.56 2.57 5.40
CA ASP A 674 -3.39 1.16 5.13
C ASP A 674 -4.00 0.27 6.23
N SER A 675 -4.45 -0.90 5.80
CA SER A 675 -4.83 -1.97 6.71
C SER A 675 -3.59 -2.65 7.28
N ARG A 676 -3.74 -3.36 8.36
CA ARG A 676 -2.68 -4.14 9.02
C ARG A 676 -3.15 -5.57 9.27
N PHE A 677 -2.22 -6.50 9.40
CA PHE A 677 -2.57 -7.90 9.59
C PHE A 677 -1.81 -8.49 10.77
N MET A 678 -2.57 -8.92 11.78
CA MET A 678 -2.03 -9.59 12.98
C MET A 678 -1.92 -11.09 12.73
N ILE A 679 -0.78 -11.64 13.06
CA ILE A 679 -0.49 -13.06 13.04
C ILE A 679 -0.22 -13.54 14.46
N ASP A 680 -0.88 -14.63 14.85
CA ASP A 680 -0.69 -15.34 16.09
C ASP A 680 -0.03 -16.68 15.80
N ALA A 681 1.21 -16.82 16.20
CA ALA A 681 2.04 -18.01 16.00
C ALA A 681 2.07 -18.90 17.25
N ASP A 682 0.95 -18.95 18.01
CA ASP A 682 0.74 -19.82 19.16
C ASP A 682 1.88 -19.77 20.18
N GLY A 683 2.29 -18.55 20.56
CA GLY A 683 3.38 -18.30 21.51
C GLY A 683 4.79 -18.57 20.96
N THR A 684 4.95 -18.68 19.64
CA THR A 684 6.25 -18.86 18.99
C THR A 684 6.84 -17.50 18.63
N GLU A 685 7.95 -17.13 19.26
CA GLU A 685 8.70 -15.92 18.95
C GLU A 685 9.58 -16.07 17.70
N ASP A 686 10.03 -14.95 17.18
CA ASP A 686 11.01 -14.84 16.09
C ASP A 686 10.56 -15.47 14.75
N ILE A 687 9.25 -15.63 14.51
CA ILE A 687 8.74 -16.06 13.20
C ILE A 687 8.81 -14.89 12.23
N PRO A 688 9.63 -14.97 11.15
CA PRO A 688 9.76 -13.91 10.18
C PRO A 688 8.57 -13.88 9.23
N LEU A 689 7.93 -12.73 9.13
CA LEU A 689 6.72 -12.49 8.36
C LEU A 689 7.00 -11.57 7.17
N ASN A 690 6.42 -11.90 6.02
CA ASN A 690 6.43 -11.08 4.80
C ASN A 690 7.83 -10.54 4.44
N ASN A 691 8.79 -11.45 4.23
CA ASN A 691 10.21 -11.13 3.96
C ASN A 691 10.90 -10.31 5.07
N LYS A 692 10.64 -10.66 6.31
CA LYS A 692 11.18 -9.98 7.51
C LYS A 692 10.73 -8.52 7.67
N ARG A 693 9.56 -8.15 7.11
CA ARG A 693 8.95 -6.84 7.41
C ARG A 693 8.35 -6.78 8.81
N ALA A 694 8.04 -7.91 9.38
CA ALA A 694 7.62 -8.06 10.77
C ALA A 694 8.13 -9.39 11.30
N VAL A 695 8.20 -9.50 12.62
CA VAL A 695 8.62 -10.71 13.34
C VAL A 695 7.66 -10.90 14.53
N THR A 696 7.37 -12.13 14.90
CA THR A 696 6.55 -12.38 16.08
C THR A 696 7.35 -12.12 17.36
N ASN A 697 6.71 -11.43 18.30
CA ASN A 697 7.29 -11.13 19.61
C ASN A 697 7.29 -12.36 20.54
N ARG A 698 7.79 -12.20 21.78
CA ARG A 698 7.87 -13.28 22.79
C ARG A 698 6.53 -13.95 23.13
N TYR A 699 5.40 -13.36 22.74
CA TYR A 699 4.06 -13.93 22.90
C TYR A 699 3.54 -14.60 21.62
N GLY A 700 4.36 -14.70 20.59
CA GLY A 700 4.00 -15.24 19.29
C GLY A 700 3.15 -14.30 18.43
N ILE A 701 3.04 -13.01 18.79
CA ILE A 701 2.22 -12.04 18.05
C ILE A 701 3.11 -11.17 17.16
N GLY A 702 2.81 -11.16 15.87
CA GLY A 702 3.43 -10.26 14.91
C GLY A 702 2.38 -9.48 14.12
N VAL A 703 2.70 -8.25 13.70
CA VAL A 703 1.80 -7.43 12.89
C VAL A 703 2.51 -7.01 11.61
N ILE A 704 1.96 -7.41 10.48
CA ILE A 704 2.42 -6.96 9.15
C ILE A 704 1.77 -5.60 8.90
N PRO A 705 2.56 -4.53 8.79
CA PRO A 705 2.06 -3.20 8.47
C PRO A 705 1.73 -3.06 6.97
N SER A 706 0.98 -2.05 6.63
CA SER A 706 0.75 -1.59 5.24
C SER A 706 0.23 -2.68 4.30
N VAL A 707 -0.87 -3.33 4.69
CA VAL A 707 -1.59 -4.26 3.82
C VAL A 707 -2.57 -3.47 2.96
N SER A 708 -2.44 -3.60 1.64
CA SER A 708 -3.28 -2.86 0.68
C SER A 708 -4.77 -3.19 0.87
N SER A 709 -5.59 -2.15 0.88
CA SER A 709 -7.04 -2.27 1.02
C SER A 709 -7.70 -2.61 -0.31
N TYR A 710 -8.75 -3.45 -0.29
CA TYR A 710 -9.57 -3.86 -1.46
C TYR A 710 -8.78 -4.57 -2.57
N ILE A 711 -7.57 -5.02 -2.29
CA ILE A 711 -6.73 -5.81 -3.20
C ILE A 711 -6.36 -7.10 -2.51
N THR A 712 -6.44 -8.19 -3.25
CA THR A 712 -5.99 -9.49 -2.77
C THR A 712 -4.51 -9.47 -2.47
N THR A 713 -4.14 -9.74 -1.24
CA THR A 713 -2.75 -9.73 -0.77
C THR A 713 -2.42 -11.10 -0.20
N SER A 714 -1.30 -11.66 -0.65
CA SER A 714 -0.72 -12.88 -0.10
C SER A 714 0.37 -12.51 0.91
N LEU A 715 0.16 -12.90 2.15
CA LEU A 715 1.08 -12.71 3.26
C LEU A 715 1.80 -14.04 3.50
N SER A 716 3.12 -14.02 3.57
CA SER A 716 3.92 -15.24 3.71
C SER A 716 4.75 -15.25 4.97
N VAL A 717 4.94 -16.44 5.52
CA VAL A 717 6.00 -16.70 6.49
C VAL A 717 7.27 -17.06 5.72
N ASP A 718 8.41 -16.51 6.10
CA ASP A 718 9.70 -16.87 5.51
C ASP A 718 10.22 -18.20 6.15
N THR A 719 9.81 -19.30 5.56
CA THR A 719 10.15 -20.66 6.04
C THR A 719 11.63 -20.97 6.00
N ARG A 720 12.44 -20.21 5.26
CA ARG A 720 13.91 -20.44 5.18
C ARG A 720 14.66 -19.87 6.39
N ASN A 721 14.04 -18.96 7.12
CA ASN A 721 14.62 -18.27 8.26
C ASN A 721 13.81 -18.52 9.55
N LEU A 722 13.13 -19.67 9.64
CA LEU A 722 12.46 -20.07 10.87
C LEU A 722 13.49 -20.35 11.98
N PRO A 723 13.12 -20.16 13.25
CA PRO A 723 13.89 -20.63 14.38
C PRO A 723 14.12 -22.15 14.32
N GLU A 724 15.21 -22.62 14.91
CA GLU A 724 15.48 -24.05 15.00
C GLU A 724 14.31 -24.79 15.70
N ASN A 725 13.96 -25.95 15.21
CA ASN A 725 12.87 -26.80 15.74
C ASN A 725 11.46 -26.16 15.67
N VAL A 726 11.23 -25.26 14.73
CA VAL A 726 9.89 -24.73 14.43
C VAL A 726 9.50 -25.10 13.00
N ASP A 727 8.33 -25.66 12.85
CA ASP A 727 7.69 -25.92 11.56
C ASP A 727 6.33 -25.26 11.47
N ILE A 728 5.88 -24.94 10.26
CA ILE A 728 4.61 -24.26 10.00
C ILE A 728 3.88 -24.97 8.88
N GLU A 729 2.64 -25.37 9.16
CA GLU A 729 1.84 -26.15 8.22
C GLU A 729 1.38 -25.28 7.02
N ASN A 730 0.93 -24.06 7.27
CA ASN A 730 0.46 -23.12 6.24
C ASN A 730 1.29 -21.83 6.27
N SER A 731 2.21 -21.71 5.32
CA SER A 731 3.14 -20.57 5.26
C SER A 731 2.61 -19.37 4.46
N VAL A 732 1.44 -19.47 3.81
CA VAL A 732 0.84 -18.39 3.00
C VAL A 732 -0.60 -18.16 3.41
N ILE A 733 -0.91 -16.91 3.73
CA ILE A 733 -2.24 -16.44 4.07
C ILE A 733 -2.67 -15.45 2.99
N THR A 734 -3.82 -15.70 2.38
CA THR A 734 -4.38 -14.80 1.37
C THR A 734 -5.60 -14.09 1.93
N THR A 735 -5.66 -12.78 1.76
CA THR A 735 -6.73 -11.95 2.30
C THR A 735 -6.99 -10.72 1.43
N THR A 736 -8.22 -10.20 1.49
CA THR A 736 -8.60 -8.91 0.92
C THR A 736 -9.24 -8.09 2.04
N LEU A 737 -8.51 -7.13 2.58
CA LEU A 737 -8.96 -6.30 3.70
C LEU A 737 -9.70 -5.06 3.20
N THR A 738 -10.70 -4.60 3.96
CA THR A 738 -11.26 -3.27 3.78
C THR A 738 -10.36 -2.20 4.39
N GLU A 739 -10.48 -0.95 3.94
CA GLU A 739 -9.66 0.18 4.41
C GLU A 739 -9.59 0.25 5.94
N GLY A 740 -8.36 0.36 6.46
CA GLY A 740 -8.06 0.48 7.88
C GLY A 740 -8.41 -0.75 8.72
N ALA A 741 -8.66 -1.91 8.13
CA ALA A 741 -8.96 -3.14 8.87
C ALA A 741 -7.74 -3.69 9.61
N ILE A 742 -7.97 -4.40 10.70
CA ILE A 742 -6.98 -5.24 11.38
C ILE A 742 -7.33 -6.69 11.06
N GLY A 743 -6.66 -7.26 10.04
CA GLY A 743 -6.79 -8.67 9.72
C GLY A 743 -6.18 -9.56 10.81
N TYR A 744 -6.58 -10.82 10.85
CA TYR A 744 -6.08 -11.79 11.82
C TYR A 744 -6.01 -13.19 11.22
N ALA A 745 -4.93 -13.89 11.52
CA ALA A 745 -4.85 -15.33 11.34
C ALA A 745 -4.01 -15.96 12.44
N LYS A 746 -4.36 -17.17 12.80
CA LYS A 746 -3.55 -18.05 13.64
C LYS A 746 -2.74 -18.97 12.72
N LEU A 747 -1.44 -19.10 13.01
CA LEU A 747 -0.56 -20.08 12.37
C LEU A 747 -0.54 -21.35 13.18
N ASP A 748 -0.65 -22.46 12.50
CA ASP A 748 -0.39 -23.77 13.11
C ASP A 748 1.13 -23.99 13.15
N THR A 749 1.73 -23.60 14.28
CA THR A 749 3.15 -23.79 14.54
C THR A 749 3.39 -25.07 15.30
N ARG A 750 4.39 -25.82 14.86
CA ARG A 750 4.86 -27.03 15.55
C ARG A 750 6.26 -26.76 16.09
N LYS A 751 6.36 -26.70 17.42
CA LYS A 751 7.65 -26.61 18.12
C LYS A 751 8.10 -27.99 18.54
N GLY A 752 9.34 -28.33 18.23
CA GLY A 752 9.93 -29.58 18.64
C GLY A 752 10.86 -30.15 17.56
N TYR A 753 11.56 -31.20 17.89
CA TYR A 753 12.46 -31.88 16.98
C TYR A 753 11.73 -32.87 16.07
N GLN A 754 12.41 -33.31 15.05
CA GLN A 754 11.90 -34.25 14.04
C GLN A 754 12.54 -35.64 14.26
N ILE A 755 11.75 -36.70 14.08
CA ILE A 755 12.24 -38.06 14.11
C ILE A 755 11.84 -38.81 12.85
N ILE A 756 12.82 -39.38 12.18
CA ILE A 756 12.60 -40.42 11.18
C ILE A 756 12.80 -41.75 11.86
N GLY A 757 11.78 -42.58 11.87
CA GLY A 757 11.81 -43.85 12.63
C GLY A 757 11.02 -44.97 12.02
N VAL A 758 11.15 -46.13 12.63
CA VAL A 758 10.30 -47.32 12.35
C VAL A 758 9.66 -47.74 13.63
N ILE A 759 8.32 -47.78 13.65
CA ILE A 759 7.53 -48.24 14.79
C ILE A 759 7.51 -49.76 14.79
N ARG A 760 7.81 -50.39 15.94
CA ARG A 760 7.72 -51.83 16.15
C ARG A 760 6.87 -52.14 17.38
N LEU A 761 5.95 -53.08 17.21
CA LEU A 761 5.16 -53.65 18.29
C LEU A 761 5.98 -54.68 19.07
N ALA A 762 5.49 -55.15 20.22
CA ALA A 762 6.18 -56.11 21.08
C ALA A 762 6.47 -57.48 20.41
N ASP A 763 5.67 -57.86 19.44
CA ASP A 763 5.80 -59.06 18.62
C ASP A 763 6.70 -58.90 17.38
N GLY A 764 7.28 -57.72 17.18
CA GLY A 764 8.15 -57.39 16.04
C GLY A 764 7.40 -56.91 14.79
N SER A 765 6.06 -57.00 14.75
CA SER A 765 5.22 -56.44 13.69
C SER A 765 5.16 -54.90 13.76
N HIS A 766 4.45 -54.26 12.86
CA HIS A 766 4.25 -52.79 12.83
C HIS A 766 2.76 -52.43 12.86
N PRO A 767 2.40 -51.20 13.24
CA PRO A 767 1.02 -50.71 13.10
C PRO A 767 0.63 -50.59 11.61
N PRO A 768 -0.68 -50.67 11.29
CA PRO A 768 -1.16 -50.55 9.91
C PRO A 768 -0.81 -49.20 9.28
N LEU A 769 -0.66 -49.21 7.95
CA LEU A 769 -0.46 -48.03 7.14
C LEU A 769 -1.58 -46.99 7.34
N GLY A 770 -1.23 -45.69 7.43
CA GLY A 770 -2.18 -44.61 7.56
C GLY A 770 -2.69 -44.32 8.97
N ILE A 771 -2.22 -45.05 9.97
CA ILE A 771 -2.55 -44.77 11.38
C ILE A 771 -1.82 -43.49 11.83
N SER A 772 -2.58 -42.57 12.43
CA SER A 772 -2.02 -41.33 12.96
C SER A 772 -1.31 -41.55 14.30
N VAL A 773 -0.11 -40.98 14.42
CA VAL A 773 0.63 -40.87 15.68
C VAL A 773 0.25 -39.56 16.34
N LYS A 774 -0.39 -39.59 17.50
CA LYS A 774 -0.86 -38.41 18.22
C LYS A 774 -0.17 -38.27 19.57
N ASP A 775 0.05 -37.02 19.97
CA ASP A 775 0.40 -36.77 21.38
C ASP A 775 -0.79 -37.12 22.30
N GLU A 776 -0.56 -37.86 23.33
CA GLU A 776 -1.62 -38.37 24.26
C GLU A 776 -2.31 -37.21 25.00
N THR A 777 -1.55 -36.14 25.30
CA THR A 777 -2.01 -35.00 26.11
C THR A 777 -2.79 -33.99 25.29
N SER A 778 -2.19 -33.56 24.17
CA SER A 778 -2.78 -32.50 23.31
C SER A 778 -3.71 -33.07 22.23
N HIS A 779 -3.70 -34.37 22.00
CA HIS A 779 -4.37 -35.05 20.88
C HIS A 779 -3.95 -34.56 19.48
N LYS A 780 -2.86 -33.80 19.40
CA LYS A 780 -2.33 -33.27 18.15
C LYS A 780 -1.67 -34.39 17.36
N GLU A 781 -1.94 -34.46 16.05
CA GLU A 781 -1.28 -35.40 15.15
C GLU A 781 0.16 -34.92 14.85
N LEU A 782 1.13 -35.78 15.08
CA LEU A 782 2.55 -35.50 14.90
C LEU A 782 3.15 -36.23 13.68
N GLY A 783 2.41 -37.20 13.10
CA GLY A 783 2.80 -37.93 11.91
C GLY A 783 1.86 -39.10 11.59
N LEU A 784 2.11 -39.74 10.45
CA LEU A 784 1.38 -40.89 9.96
C LEU A 784 2.32 -42.07 9.78
N VAL A 785 1.81 -43.25 10.07
CA VAL A 785 2.53 -44.53 9.82
C VAL A 785 2.52 -44.79 8.31
N ALA A 786 3.70 -44.92 7.73
CA ALA A 786 3.90 -45.34 6.35
C ALA A 786 4.13 -46.84 6.26
N ASP A 787 4.30 -47.34 5.05
CA ASP A 787 4.53 -48.75 4.78
C ASP A 787 5.71 -49.31 5.58
N GLY A 788 5.58 -50.55 6.09
CA GLY A 788 6.60 -51.20 6.93
C GLY A 788 6.81 -50.58 8.31
N GLY A 789 5.84 -49.75 8.78
CA GLY A 789 5.93 -49.09 10.08
C GLY A 789 6.82 -47.85 10.08
N PHE A 790 7.29 -47.37 8.91
CA PHE A 790 8.03 -46.12 8.79
C PHE A 790 7.18 -44.96 9.25
N VAL A 791 7.84 -43.98 9.89
CA VAL A 791 7.17 -42.76 10.34
C VAL A 791 8.11 -41.55 10.28
N TYR A 792 7.56 -40.46 9.86
CA TYR A 792 8.13 -39.14 10.05
C TYR A 792 7.31 -38.40 11.08
N LEU A 793 7.91 -38.14 12.23
CA LEU A 793 7.28 -37.40 13.33
C LEU A 793 7.88 -36.02 13.41
N ASN A 794 7.00 -34.98 13.53
CA ASN A 794 7.42 -33.58 13.56
C ASN A 794 6.77 -32.83 14.73
N GLY A 795 7.58 -31.99 15.41
CA GLY A 795 7.11 -31.21 16.55
C GLY A 795 7.09 -31.98 17.87
N ILE A 796 8.04 -32.90 18.05
CA ILE A 796 8.16 -33.73 19.26
C ILE A 796 8.88 -32.93 20.34
N GLN A 797 8.37 -32.98 21.55
CA GLN A 797 8.97 -32.44 22.78
C GLN A 797 9.43 -33.58 23.67
N ASP A 798 10.43 -33.34 24.52
CA ASP A 798 11.02 -34.41 25.36
C ASP A 798 10.04 -35.02 26.38
N ASP A 799 8.91 -34.38 26.66
CA ASP A 799 7.86 -34.81 27.58
C ASP A 799 6.65 -35.49 26.87
N ASN A 800 6.67 -35.51 25.52
CA ASN A 800 5.56 -36.10 24.77
C ASN A 800 5.42 -37.62 25.04
N LYS A 801 4.19 -38.09 25.14
CA LYS A 801 3.82 -39.48 25.04
C LYS A 801 3.00 -39.66 23.77
N LEU A 802 3.48 -40.49 22.87
CA LEU A 802 2.85 -40.69 21.59
C LEU A 802 1.88 -41.88 21.67
N ALA A 803 0.65 -41.69 21.20
CA ALA A 803 -0.38 -42.73 21.18
C ALA A 803 -0.79 -43.07 19.74
N LEU A 804 -0.92 -44.35 19.45
CA LEU A 804 -1.48 -44.87 18.21
C LEU A 804 -2.73 -45.67 18.56
N ARG A 805 -3.79 -45.54 17.75
CA ARG A 805 -5.05 -46.32 17.97
C ARG A 805 -5.59 -46.77 16.62
N TRP A 806 -5.91 -48.05 16.52
CA TRP A 806 -6.54 -48.65 15.35
C TRP A 806 -7.46 -49.84 15.78
N GLY A 807 -8.71 -49.81 15.34
CA GLY A 807 -9.74 -50.74 15.84
C GLY A 807 -9.83 -50.72 17.37
N ASP A 808 -9.73 -51.84 18.00
CA ASP A 808 -9.76 -51.99 19.47
C ASP A 808 -8.33 -52.00 20.07
N LYS A 809 -7.29 -51.82 19.27
CA LYS A 809 -5.87 -51.83 19.69
C LYS A 809 -5.34 -50.43 19.92
N SER A 810 -4.48 -50.32 20.92
CA SER A 810 -3.70 -49.08 21.15
C SER A 810 -2.30 -49.38 21.64
N CYS A 811 -1.37 -48.54 21.28
CA CYS A 811 0.00 -48.61 21.86
C CYS A 811 0.58 -47.22 22.04
N PHE A 812 1.60 -47.14 22.90
CA PHE A 812 2.26 -45.89 23.28
C PHE A 812 3.74 -45.95 22.95
N ILE A 813 4.28 -44.85 22.48
CA ILE A 813 5.71 -44.66 22.18
C ILE A 813 6.25 -43.55 23.10
N GLN A 814 7.38 -43.85 23.76
CA GLN A 814 8.17 -42.82 24.40
C GLN A 814 9.27 -42.41 23.39
N PRO A 815 9.22 -41.20 22.84
CA PRO A 815 10.25 -40.72 21.90
C PRO A 815 11.61 -40.61 22.61
N PRO A 816 12.74 -40.83 21.89
CA PRO A 816 14.06 -40.56 22.44
C PRO A 816 14.22 -39.05 22.70
N ASN A 817 14.89 -38.68 23.77
CA ASN A 817 15.16 -37.27 24.08
C ASN A 817 16.00 -36.59 22.96
N SER A 818 15.79 -35.30 22.76
CA SER A 818 16.49 -34.51 21.76
C SER A 818 18.01 -34.64 21.80
N SER A 819 18.59 -34.78 23.01
CA SER A 819 20.02 -34.98 23.23
C SER A 819 20.56 -36.35 22.76
N ASN A 820 19.69 -37.33 22.57
CA ASN A 820 20.03 -38.73 22.21
C ASN A 820 19.72 -39.06 20.73
N LEU A 821 19.29 -38.07 19.94
CA LEU A 821 19.03 -38.25 18.51
C LEU A 821 20.37 -38.47 17.75
N THR A 822 20.56 -39.68 17.25
CA THR A 822 21.61 -39.98 16.29
C THR A 822 21.13 -39.69 14.87
N THR A 823 22.03 -39.26 13.99
CA THR A 823 21.73 -39.10 12.55
C THR A 823 21.42 -40.47 11.94
N GLY A 824 20.14 -40.83 11.87
CA GLY A 824 19.69 -42.12 11.30
C GLY A 824 18.25 -42.44 11.64
N THR A 825 17.71 -43.55 11.10
CA THR A 825 16.35 -44.01 11.37
C THR A 825 16.31 -44.63 12.78
N ALA A 826 15.48 -44.07 13.65
CA ALA A 826 15.29 -44.52 15.00
C ALA A 826 14.33 -45.73 15.04
N ILE A 827 14.59 -46.72 15.87
CA ILE A 827 13.58 -47.77 16.18
C ILE A 827 12.71 -47.25 17.34
N LEU A 828 11.41 -47.15 17.09
CA LEU A 828 10.43 -46.67 18.05
C LEU A 828 9.56 -47.84 18.59
N PRO A 829 9.88 -48.40 19.76
CA PRO A 829 9.07 -49.45 20.31
C PRO A 829 7.70 -48.91 20.77
N CYS A 830 6.63 -49.57 20.29
CA CYS A 830 5.24 -49.22 20.69
C CYS A 830 4.76 -50.28 21.67
N ILE A 831 4.49 -49.84 22.89
CA ILE A 831 4.08 -50.73 24.01
C ILE A 831 2.56 -50.69 24.11
N SER A 832 1.91 -51.86 23.96
CA SER A 832 0.45 -51.99 24.17
C SER A 832 0.13 -51.87 25.66
N GLN A 833 -0.88 -51.05 25.99
CA GLN A 833 -1.54 -51.16 27.28
C GLN A 833 -2.59 -52.30 27.20
N ASN A 834 -2.44 -53.32 28.01
CA ASN A 834 -3.45 -54.36 28.23
C ASN A 834 -4.71 -53.78 28.84
#